data_a0db49dd78535913931b19505be4f236
#
_entry.id   a0db49dd78535913931b19505be4f236
#
_cell.length_a   1.000
_cell.length_b   1.000
_cell.length_c   1.000
_cell.angle_alpha   90.00
_cell.angle_beta   90.00
_cell.angle_gamma   90.00
#
_symmetry.space_group_name_H-M   'P 1'
#
loop_
_entity.id
_entity.type
_entity.pdbx_description
1 polymer ?
#
loop_
_entity_poly.entity_id
_entity_poly.type
_entity_poly.pdbx_seq_one_letter_code
_entity_poly.pdbx_strand_id
1 'polypeptide(L)'
;MTSIAQKIPRYILGMSDQPDELKVPGQVRDAQNVLPDVTLGLLKRPGTKYISDLTTTALGKWFHIHKNNPFTGSERYIGQITRQGQVLIWNLNTGLAQNVTYSNVAISPDELDEYDDSGNTATLQDYFIHEQDNQLQVLTVNDYTFVTNRSTSPSMSEEVVTARPYEAFVELRAIAQHQPYILDFEEIASDDDGNVTKTSTITGLSVSFDGWNGYIHSDDEDSCARAGTFVEEDDDFGSGTGADWYSQVSCQAISPKDPTAATADTASQYSVSVTLTDGGSGYEVGDSVVKTDYGGVTGNNYKFTVTSVGYTTTKTSLGQVSYDSSTSNSETIIDAIVTDINDNITGVTAEAIGNGIYITSSAPFTVSSPDPTLMVIVSATDDGDYTTTDGAGGTTTRTNIVSGVNNVSQLPYQCKHGYIVRVRNSFELEDDYYVKFQGNFGQDGDGVWEECAKPGIKNLVNSDSMPHAIIRLAETVEDDDGNNVANFLVAPLKWAARRAGDELTNPRPHFLPAPGNTFGRPIQNMLFFRDRLVFLSDEYISMSRTGDYFNIFGKSALTIAGDDPINAAVSSTVPALLHDGLVVGAGLLVVSPNQQFLLRTDNDVLSPATVKITNIGGYSFNEKTKPLSLGTNVGFFSDSGLYSRFYEMVDITVDRDPEVIEQSKAAGTLLPQDLELVADSKENDLIMACERNSNEVWCYKYFNTGEKRVLSAWFRWTLIGNVIHHAIIKDSYYAALNEGDQVRLVRADLRPLREATTITEDNFRIHFDYYGSVADEDLTYNETDNETTFTMPIPVFADESLQAFSLGTEAGRIGDITVDGTTGTLVGDWTDSDIVVGYNFNMRVEFPKIYPVAKSGLSGTIQSDTRGSLVVSRINVTLGDSGYYEAKLTSLGRDDRTITFESITAGQYEANSVPILNEAIRSIPIYDKNTNFTLELSSNHPSPTTLYSMEWEGNYTNKYYRSV
;
A
#
# COMPACT_ATOMS: atom_id res chain seq x y z
N MET A 1 -27.54 -49.15 -34.18
CA MET A 1 -27.75 -47.89 -33.41
C MET A 1 -28.14 -48.32 -32.00
N THR A 2 -27.46 -47.84 -31.01
CA THR A 2 -27.80 -48.16 -29.61
C THR A 2 -28.45 -46.89 -29.04
N SER A 3 -29.65 -47.05 -28.45
CA SER A 3 -30.25 -45.95 -27.70
C SER A 3 -29.37 -45.66 -26.45
N ILE A 4 -29.05 -44.41 -26.23
CA ILE A 4 -28.28 -43.96 -25.11
C ILE A 4 -28.94 -42.77 -24.46
N ALA A 5 -28.94 -42.71 -23.14
CA ALA A 5 -29.35 -41.54 -22.37
C ALA A 5 -28.31 -41.23 -21.34
N GLN A 6 -28.02 -39.96 -21.13
CA GLN A 6 -27.10 -39.52 -20.09
C GLN A 6 -27.62 -38.25 -19.42
N LYS A 7 -27.50 -38.18 -18.12
CA LYS A 7 -27.86 -37.05 -17.29
C LYS A 7 -26.60 -36.27 -16.88
N ILE A 8 -26.64 -34.98 -17.07
CA ILE A 8 -25.68 -34.00 -16.55
C ILE A 8 -26.32 -33.41 -15.29
N PRO A 9 -25.82 -33.76 -14.10
CA PRO A 9 -26.57 -33.51 -12.86
C PRO A 9 -26.58 -32.03 -12.45
N ARG A 10 -25.61 -31.24 -12.89
CA ARG A 10 -25.51 -29.83 -12.51
C ARG A 10 -24.78 -29.03 -13.57
N TYR A 11 -25.24 -27.80 -13.83
CA TYR A 11 -24.58 -26.84 -14.73
C TYR A 11 -24.01 -25.63 -13.95
N ILE A 12 -23.21 -25.93 -12.94
CA ILE A 12 -22.65 -24.92 -12.01
C ILE A 12 -21.15 -24.70 -12.17
N LEU A 13 -20.47 -25.37 -13.10
CA LEU A 13 -19.02 -25.28 -13.26
C LEU A 13 -18.55 -24.10 -14.12
N GLY A 14 -19.49 -23.23 -14.50
CA GLY A 14 -19.20 -21.98 -15.20
C GLY A 14 -18.76 -22.12 -16.64
N MET A 15 -18.23 -21.03 -17.17
CA MET A 15 -17.80 -20.91 -18.56
C MET A 15 -16.44 -21.59 -18.79
N SER A 16 -16.24 -22.08 -20.01
CA SER A 16 -14.95 -22.61 -20.46
C SER A 16 -14.75 -22.31 -21.95
N ASP A 17 -13.56 -21.88 -22.33
CA ASP A 17 -13.13 -21.66 -23.72
C ASP A 17 -12.52 -22.93 -24.36
N GLN A 18 -12.42 -24.03 -23.59
CA GLN A 18 -11.96 -25.29 -24.12
C GLN A 18 -12.85 -25.79 -25.27
N PRO A 19 -12.30 -26.58 -26.22
CA PRO A 19 -13.12 -27.32 -27.17
C PRO A 19 -14.22 -28.13 -26.49
N ASP A 20 -15.42 -28.18 -27.05
CA ASP A 20 -16.59 -28.82 -26.41
C ASP A 20 -16.37 -30.27 -26.00
N GLU A 21 -15.53 -30.99 -26.76
CA GLU A 21 -15.17 -32.37 -26.46
C GLU A 21 -14.30 -32.54 -25.21
N LEU A 22 -13.62 -31.48 -24.79
CA LEU A 22 -12.74 -31.44 -23.61
C LEU A 22 -13.43 -30.83 -22.38
N LYS A 23 -14.58 -30.19 -22.56
CA LYS A 23 -15.33 -29.62 -21.43
C LYS A 23 -15.77 -30.70 -20.45
N VAL A 24 -15.64 -30.39 -19.17
CA VAL A 24 -16.17 -31.26 -18.11
C VAL A 24 -17.71 -31.15 -18.08
N PRO A 25 -18.46 -32.26 -17.88
CA PRO A 25 -19.91 -32.20 -17.73
C PRO A 25 -20.31 -31.20 -16.63
N GLY A 26 -21.15 -30.24 -16.99
CA GLY A 26 -21.56 -29.13 -16.13
C GLY A 26 -20.89 -27.78 -16.42
N GLN A 27 -19.90 -27.74 -17.31
CA GLN A 27 -19.40 -26.50 -17.91
C GLN A 27 -20.29 -26.06 -19.06
N VAL A 28 -20.31 -24.76 -19.34
CA VAL A 28 -21.05 -24.13 -20.43
C VAL A 28 -20.10 -23.35 -21.35
N ARG A 29 -20.59 -22.95 -22.53
CA ARG A 29 -19.83 -22.07 -23.43
C ARG A 29 -19.91 -20.62 -23.01
N ASP A 30 -21.13 -20.17 -22.67
CA ASP A 30 -21.40 -18.83 -22.20
C ASP A 30 -22.42 -18.86 -21.06
N ALA A 31 -22.22 -18.00 -20.05
CA ALA A 31 -23.08 -17.88 -18.90
C ALA A 31 -23.16 -16.41 -18.48
N GLN A 32 -24.24 -15.76 -18.91
CA GLN A 32 -24.47 -14.34 -18.68
C GLN A 32 -25.66 -14.14 -17.74
N ASN A 33 -25.52 -13.24 -16.79
CA ASN A 33 -26.53 -12.89 -15.78
C ASN A 33 -27.04 -14.10 -15.00
N VAL A 34 -26.10 -14.93 -14.59
CA VAL A 34 -26.37 -16.14 -13.78
C VAL A 34 -25.64 -16.05 -12.43
N LEU A 35 -26.06 -16.91 -11.52
CA LEU A 35 -25.40 -17.11 -10.23
C LEU A 35 -25.38 -18.62 -9.93
N PRO A 36 -24.22 -19.30 -10.05
CA PRO A 36 -24.08 -20.70 -9.68
C PRO A 36 -24.20 -20.90 -8.18
N ASP A 37 -24.97 -21.88 -7.75
CA ASP A 37 -25.11 -22.29 -6.37
C ASP A 37 -25.03 -23.81 -6.22
N VAL A 38 -24.34 -24.31 -5.20
CA VAL A 38 -24.12 -25.75 -4.97
C VAL A 38 -25.43 -26.46 -4.61
N THR A 39 -26.35 -25.78 -3.94
CA THR A 39 -27.63 -26.32 -3.46
C THR A 39 -28.77 -26.06 -4.42
N LEU A 40 -28.82 -24.89 -5.00
CA LEU A 40 -29.93 -24.39 -5.80
C LEU A 40 -29.70 -24.49 -7.32
N GLY A 41 -28.51 -24.91 -7.77
CA GLY A 41 -28.21 -25.03 -9.21
C GLY A 41 -27.72 -23.70 -9.84
N LEU A 42 -28.06 -23.50 -11.12
CA LEU A 42 -27.70 -22.27 -11.83
C LEU A 42 -28.91 -21.33 -11.86
N LEU A 43 -28.80 -20.25 -11.10
CA LEU A 43 -29.87 -19.27 -10.91
C LEU A 43 -29.70 -18.10 -11.89
N LYS A 44 -30.82 -17.43 -12.22
CA LYS A 44 -30.78 -16.06 -12.73
C LYS A 44 -30.22 -15.14 -11.65
N ARG A 45 -29.34 -14.18 -11.98
CA ARG A 45 -28.78 -13.27 -11.00
C ARG A 45 -29.86 -12.41 -10.34
N PRO A 46 -29.66 -11.93 -9.12
CA PRO A 46 -30.55 -10.94 -8.55
C PRO A 46 -30.54 -9.66 -9.37
N GLY A 47 -31.67 -8.95 -9.35
CA GLY A 47 -31.76 -7.61 -9.90
C GLY A 47 -31.05 -6.58 -9.06
N THR A 48 -30.89 -5.39 -9.59
CA THR A 48 -30.28 -4.25 -8.90
C THR A 48 -31.33 -3.24 -8.50
N LYS A 49 -31.47 -2.98 -7.18
CA LYS A 49 -32.35 -1.92 -6.67
C LYS A 49 -31.67 -0.57 -6.86
N TYR A 50 -32.38 0.39 -7.44
CA TYR A 50 -31.95 1.78 -7.49
C TYR A 50 -31.99 2.39 -6.10
N ILE A 51 -30.96 3.14 -5.70
CA ILE A 51 -30.92 3.83 -4.41
C ILE A 51 -31.07 5.33 -4.62
N SER A 52 -30.15 5.94 -5.37
CA SER A 52 -30.14 7.39 -5.62
C SER A 52 -29.21 7.78 -6.75
N ASP A 53 -29.41 8.98 -7.28
CA ASP A 53 -28.43 9.69 -8.07
C ASP A 53 -27.41 10.35 -7.13
N LEU A 54 -26.12 10.16 -7.43
CA LEU A 54 -25.06 10.82 -6.69
C LEU A 54 -24.68 12.13 -7.39
N THR A 55 -24.61 13.21 -6.63
CA THR A 55 -24.31 14.55 -7.13
C THR A 55 -22.83 14.74 -7.41
N THR A 56 -22.28 13.96 -8.35
CA THR A 56 -20.87 13.98 -8.71
C THR A 56 -20.62 13.47 -10.12
N THR A 57 -19.35 13.51 -10.53
CA THR A 57 -18.88 12.94 -11.81
C THR A 57 -18.18 11.60 -11.58
N ALA A 58 -18.04 10.81 -12.65
CA ALA A 58 -17.40 9.51 -12.57
C ALA A 58 -15.90 9.54 -12.23
N LEU A 59 -15.23 10.69 -12.48
CA LEU A 59 -13.79 10.83 -12.34
C LEU A 59 -13.36 11.09 -10.88
N GLY A 60 -12.37 10.35 -10.43
CA GLY A 60 -11.80 10.45 -9.08
C GLY A 60 -11.62 9.11 -8.41
N LYS A 61 -10.96 9.10 -7.25
CA LYS A 61 -10.74 7.89 -6.46
C LYS A 61 -12.00 7.55 -5.67
N TRP A 62 -12.61 6.43 -6.01
CA TRP A 62 -13.74 5.87 -5.27
C TRP A 62 -13.26 4.92 -4.18
N PHE A 63 -13.98 4.89 -3.06
CA PHE A 63 -13.73 4.00 -1.92
C PHE A 63 -15.03 3.72 -1.17
N HIS A 64 -14.99 2.77 -0.25
CA HIS A 64 -16.11 2.47 0.63
C HIS A 64 -15.64 2.34 2.07
N ILE A 65 -16.53 2.69 3.01
CA ILE A 65 -16.31 2.58 4.45
C ILE A 65 -17.38 1.66 5.01
N HIS A 66 -16.94 0.66 5.77
CA HIS A 66 -17.84 -0.22 6.51
C HIS A 66 -17.41 -0.27 7.97
N LYS A 67 -18.27 0.19 8.85
CA LYS A 67 -18.07 0.22 10.29
C LYS A 67 -19.19 -0.54 10.98
N ASN A 68 -18.83 -1.45 11.88
CA ASN A 68 -19.76 -2.11 12.77
C ASN A 68 -19.77 -1.37 14.12
N ASN A 69 -20.75 -0.52 14.33
CA ASN A 69 -20.95 0.15 15.61
C ASN A 69 -21.85 -0.74 16.49
N PRO A 70 -21.41 -1.13 17.70
CA PRO A 70 -22.22 -1.98 18.59
C PRO A 70 -23.49 -1.28 19.11
N PHE A 71 -23.58 0.06 19.02
CA PHE A 71 -24.72 0.85 19.52
C PHE A 71 -25.65 1.31 18.41
N THR A 72 -25.14 1.71 17.24
CA THR A 72 -25.94 2.25 16.12
C THR A 72 -26.14 1.25 14.98
N GLY A 73 -25.48 0.10 15.06
CA GLY A 73 -25.53 -0.92 14.01
C GLY A 73 -24.44 -0.75 12.97
N SER A 74 -24.64 -1.34 11.78
CA SER A 74 -23.67 -1.31 10.69
C SER A 74 -23.81 -0.03 9.87
N GLU A 75 -22.83 0.83 9.93
CA GLU A 75 -22.71 2.03 9.09
C GLU A 75 -21.96 1.65 7.78
N ARG A 76 -22.49 2.11 6.65
CA ARG A 76 -21.95 1.81 5.32
C ARG A 76 -21.99 3.07 4.47
N TYR A 77 -20.82 3.46 3.96
CA TYR A 77 -20.68 4.66 3.16
C TYR A 77 -19.89 4.34 1.87
N ILE A 78 -20.23 5.07 0.81
CA ILE A 78 -19.41 5.17 -0.40
C ILE A 78 -18.84 6.59 -0.45
N GLY A 79 -17.57 6.70 -0.79
CA GLY A 79 -16.89 7.98 -0.90
C GLY A 79 -16.19 8.13 -2.23
N GLN A 80 -16.00 9.38 -2.60
CA GLN A 80 -15.20 9.79 -3.75
C GLN A 80 -14.25 10.91 -3.34
N ILE A 81 -12.99 10.79 -3.73
CA ILE A 81 -12.04 11.89 -3.72
C ILE A 81 -11.95 12.37 -5.16
N THR A 82 -12.42 13.58 -5.41
CA THR A 82 -12.36 14.19 -6.75
C THR A 82 -10.91 14.52 -7.11
N ARG A 83 -10.62 14.65 -8.40
CA ARG A 83 -9.25 15.02 -8.86
C ARG A 83 -8.77 16.38 -8.34
N GLN A 84 -9.68 17.25 -7.91
CA GLN A 84 -9.39 18.52 -7.28
C GLN A 84 -9.12 18.44 -5.78
N GLY A 85 -9.23 17.27 -5.18
CA GLY A 85 -8.97 17.06 -3.74
C GLY A 85 -10.20 17.23 -2.84
N GLN A 86 -11.40 17.33 -3.40
CA GLN A 86 -12.64 17.35 -2.64
C GLN A 86 -13.07 15.92 -2.28
N VAL A 87 -13.54 15.71 -1.07
CA VAL A 87 -14.08 14.44 -0.57
C VAL A 87 -15.61 14.53 -0.52
N LEU A 88 -16.27 13.58 -1.15
CA LEU A 88 -17.73 13.43 -1.13
C LEU A 88 -18.07 12.07 -0.55
N ILE A 89 -19.04 12.00 0.35
CA ILE A 89 -19.44 10.74 1.02
C ILE A 89 -20.94 10.64 1.02
N TRP A 90 -21.45 9.43 0.71
CA TRP A 90 -22.88 9.11 0.74
C TRP A 90 -23.14 7.84 1.52
N ASN A 91 -24.30 7.78 2.15
CA ASN A 91 -24.75 6.57 2.82
C ASN A 91 -25.20 5.52 1.79
N LEU A 92 -24.64 4.31 1.87
CA LEU A 92 -24.91 3.22 0.90
C LEU A 92 -26.35 2.69 0.94
N ASN A 93 -27.09 2.90 2.04
CA ASN A 93 -28.46 2.41 2.15
C ASN A 93 -29.50 3.44 1.66
N THR A 94 -29.25 4.73 1.90
CA THR A 94 -30.19 5.82 1.62
C THR A 94 -29.77 6.69 0.43
N GLY A 95 -28.50 6.68 0.07
CA GLY A 95 -27.93 7.59 -0.92
C GLY A 95 -27.77 9.04 -0.46
N LEU A 96 -28.10 9.35 0.80
CA LEU A 96 -27.96 10.70 1.35
C LEU A 96 -26.49 11.10 1.43
N ALA A 97 -26.19 12.32 0.99
CA ALA A 97 -24.88 12.93 1.14
C ALA A 97 -24.57 13.16 2.63
N GLN A 98 -23.33 12.95 3.02
CA GLN A 98 -22.87 13.12 4.39
C GLN A 98 -22.10 14.44 4.50
N ASN A 99 -22.04 15.00 5.73
CA ASN A 99 -21.29 16.22 5.97
C ASN A 99 -19.78 15.94 5.99
N VAL A 100 -19.01 16.78 5.29
CA VAL A 100 -17.55 16.66 5.22
C VAL A 100 -16.93 18.01 5.51
N THR A 101 -16.17 18.09 6.59
CA THR A 101 -15.41 19.26 7.03
C THR A 101 -13.92 19.05 6.80
N TYR A 102 -13.14 20.14 6.69
CA TYR A 102 -11.71 20.06 6.39
C TYR A 102 -10.92 20.80 7.45
N SER A 103 -9.72 20.30 7.76
CA SER A 103 -8.74 20.99 8.58
C SER A 103 -7.41 21.07 7.83
N ASN A 104 -6.80 22.25 7.85
CA ASN A 104 -5.43 22.45 7.38
C ASN A 104 -4.41 22.33 8.52
N VAL A 105 -4.88 22.12 9.76
CA VAL A 105 -4.02 21.90 10.93
C VAL A 105 -3.94 20.41 11.20
N ALA A 106 -2.74 19.91 11.45
CA ALA A 106 -2.52 18.52 11.78
C ALA A 106 -3.18 18.17 13.13
N ILE A 107 -3.97 17.10 13.14
CA ILE A 107 -4.78 16.67 14.28
C ILE A 107 -4.16 15.44 14.94
N SER A 108 -4.11 15.45 16.27
CA SER A 108 -3.81 14.26 17.07
C SER A 108 -5.10 13.50 17.39
N PRO A 109 -5.07 12.16 17.44
CA PRO A 109 -6.23 11.38 17.90
C PRO A 109 -6.79 11.80 19.25
N ASP A 110 -5.95 12.27 20.16
CA ASP A 110 -6.33 12.72 21.51
C ASP A 110 -7.00 14.10 21.52
N GLU A 111 -6.92 14.84 20.41
CA GLU A 111 -7.46 16.20 20.28
C GLU A 111 -8.80 16.24 19.50
N LEU A 112 -9.34 15.09 19.08
CA LEU A 112 -10.58 15.02 18.29
C LEU A 112 -11.82 15.52 19.02
N ASP A 113 -11.92 15.24 20.31
CA ASP A 113 -13.06 15.66 21.15
C ASP A 113 -13.04 17.19 21.42
N GLU A 114 -11.92 17.85 21.23
CA GLU A 114 -11.72 19.30 21.42
C GLU A 114 -11.70 20.07 20.08
N TYR A 115 -11.85 19.37 18.94
CA TYR A 115 -11.81 19.99 17.63
C TYR A 115 -12.96 20.96 17.42
N ASP A 116 -12.64 22.24 17.24
CA ASP A 116 -13.57 23.33 16.92
C ASP A 116 -13.39 23.75 15.45
N ASP A 117 -14.42 23.55 14.64
CA ASP A 117 -14.45 23.93 13.22
C ASP A 117 -14.70 25.44 13.01
N SER A 118 -14.87 26.22 14.08
CA SER A 118 -15.18 27.65 14.01
C SER A 118 -14.03 28.45 13.37
N GLY A 119 -14.20 28.79 12.10
CA GLY A 119 -13.27 29.61 11.33
C GLY A 119 -12.52 28.88 10.19
N ASN A 120 -12.74 27.59 10.01
CA ASN A 120 -12.17 26.86 8.89
C ASN A 120 -13.06 27.03 7.64
N THR A 121 -12.49 27.50 6.54
CA THR A 121 -13.17 27.73 5.25
C THR A 121 -12.65 26.80 4.15
N ALA A 122 -11.80 25.83 4.48
CA ALA A 122 -11.28 24.90 3.51
C ALA A 122 -12.39 23.98 2.97
N THR A 123 -12.42 23.79 1.66
CA THR A 123 -13.39 22.93 0.95
C THR A 123 -12.73 21.80 0.19
N LEU A 124 -11.41 21.71 0.24
CA LEU A 124 -10.61 20.69 -0.41
C LEU A 124 -9.30 20.48 0.37
N GLN A 125 -8.59 19.41 0.06
CA GLN A 125 -7.28 19.08 0.63
C GLN A 125 -6.25 18.92 -0.49
N ASP A 126 -5.21 19.72 -0.44
CA ASP A 126 -4.18 19.76 -1.49
C ASP A 126 -3.46 18.42 -1.64
N TYR A 127 -3.23 17.71 -0.54
CA TYR A 127 -2.64 16.35 -0.55
C TYR A 127 -3.44 15.35 -1.39
N PHE A 128 -4.75 15.58 -1.56
CA PHE A 128 -5.64 14.69 -2.31
C PHE A 128 -5.73 15.03 -3.79
N ILE A 129 -5.10 16.10 -4.26
CA ILE A 129 -5.07 16.44 -5.69
C ILE A 129 -4.31 15.36 -6.44
N HIS A 130 -4.90 14.83 -7.51
CA HIS A 130 -4.33 13.75 -8.30
C HIS A 130 -4.75 13.83 -9.76
N GLU A 131 -3.92 13.33 -10.65
CA GLU A 131 -4.23 13.23 -12.10
C GLU A 131 -4.86 11.88 -12.48
N GLN A 132 -4.42 10.82 -11.82
CA GLN A 132 -4.87 9.44 -12.04
C GLN A 132 -5.40 8.84 -10.74
N ASP A 133 -6.52 8.15 -10.80
CA ASP A 133 -7.22 7.61 -9.64
C ASP A 133 -6.43 6.54 -8.87
N ASN A 134 -5.45 5.89 -9.53
CA ASN A 134 -4.54 4.92 -8.90
C ASN A 134 -3.43 5.57 -8.05
N GLN A 135 -3.22 6.89 -8.15
CA GLN A 135 -2.27 7.62 -7.31
C GLN A 135 -2.71 7.65 -5.84
N LEU A 136 -4.01 7.62 -5.58
CA LEU A 136 -4.52 7.57 -4.22
C LEU A 136 -4.79 6.12 -3.78
N GLN A 137 -4.36 5.78 -2.58
CA GLN A 137 -4.69 4.54 -1.89
C GLN A 137 -5.42 4.83 -0.60
N VAL A 138 -6.37 3.96 -0.27
CA VAL A 138 -7.27 4.17 0.88
C VAL A 138 -7.24 2.95 1.78
N LEU A 139 -7.00 3.16 3.07
CA LEU A 139 -7.02 2.15 4.12
C LEU A 139 -7.96 2.60 5.24
N THR A 140 -9.02 1.85 5.48
CA THR A 140 -9.93 2.11 6.60
C THR A 140 -9.60 1.22 7.80
N VAL A 141 -9.35 1.86 8.94
CA VAL A 141 -9.11 1.20 10.23
C VAL A 141 -9.97 1.90 11.28
N ASN A 142 -11.00 1.22 11.77
CA ASN A 142 -12.00 1.77 12.69
C ASN A 142 -12.65 3.07 12.16
N ASP A 143 -12.44 4.19 12.84
CA ASP A 143 -12.99 5.51 12.50
C ASP A 143 -12.10 6.32 11.55
N TYR A 144 -10.91 5.83 11.29
CA TYR A 144 -9.93 6.47 10.41
C TYR A 144 -9.91 5.83 9.04
N THR A 145 -10.05 6.62 8.02
CA THR A 145 -9.80 6.24 6.63
C THR A 145 -8.57 6.99 6.14
N PHE A 146 -7.43 6.32 6.19
CA PHE A 146 -6.15 6.88 5.72
C PHE A 146 -6.12 6.95 4.21
N VAL A 147 -5.64 8.06 3.69
CA VAL A 147 -5.43 8.28 2.26
C VAL A 147 -3.95 8.56 2.01
N THR A 148 -3.35 7.74 1.18
CA THR A 148 -1.95 7.87 0.75
C THR A 148 -1.90 8.35 -0.69
N ASN A 149 -1.11 9.37 -0.97
CA ASN A 149 -0.85 9.86 -2.32
C ASN A 149 0.53 9.38 -2.79
N ARG A 150 0.55 8.50 -3.78
CA ARG A 150 1.77 7.93 -4.38
C ARG A 150 2.63 8.94 -5.14
N SER A 151 2.08 10.10 -5.49
CA SER A 151 2.81 11.17 -6.17
C SER A 151 3.48 12.15 -5.20
N THR A 152 3.15 12.08 -3.91
CA THR A 152 3.70 12.97 -2.89
C THR A 152 4.84 12.28 -2.15
N SER A 153 5.99 12.95 -2.10
CA SER A 153 7.15 12.48 -1.35
C SER A 153 7.17 13.08 0.05
N PRO A 154 7.22 12.26 1.11
CA PRO A 154 7.32 12.75 2.47
C PRO A 154 8.55 13.63 2.70
N SER A 155 8.43 14.60 3.59
CA SER A 155 9.51 15.52 3.97
C SER A 155 9.57 15.69 5.50
N MET A 156 10.72 16.17 5.99
CA MET A 156 10.83 16.62 7.37
C MET A 156 10.32 18.05 7.51
N SER A 157 9.78 18.39 8.66
CA SER A 157 9.47 19.79 9.01
C SER A 157 10.72 20.64 8.97
N GLU A 158 10.56 21.93 8.65
CA GLU A 158 11.68 22.89 8.75
C GLU A 158 12.06 23.20 10.20
N GLU A 159 11.21 22.81 11.16
CA GLU A 159 11.52 22.96 12.58
C GLU A 159 12.68 22.05 12.98
N VAL A 160 13.63 22.63 13.69
CA VAL A 160 14.77 21.91 14.24
C VAL A 160 14.69 21.88 15.76
N VAL A 161 15.26 20.86 16.38
CA VAL A 161 15.47 20.85 17.82
C VAL A 161 16.27 22.10 18.18
N THR A 162 15.77 22.90 19.12
CA THR A 162 16.41 24.18 19.48
C THR A 162 17.89 23.97 19.77
N ALA A 163 18.72 24.70 19.01
CA ALA A 163 20.15 24.70 19.25
C ALA A 163 20.44 25.25 20.65
N ARG A 164 21.37 24.62 21.34
CA ARG A 164 21.80 25.08 22.67
C ARG A 164 22.84 26.19 22.51
N PRO A 165 22.92 27.16 23.46
CA PRO A 165 24.04 28.10 23.53
C PRO A 165 25.37 27.35 23.72
N TYR A 166 26.48 28.04 23.48
CA TYR A 166 27.78 27.51 23.87
C TYR A 166 27.85 27.50 25.37
N GLU A 167 27.83 26.32 25.98
CA GLU A 167 27.62 26.14 27.40
C GLU A 167 28.53 25.03 27.98
N ALA A 168 28.88 25.17 29.23
CA ALA A 168 29.60 24.16 29.99
C ALA A 168 29.10 24.15 31.45
N PHE A 169 29.24 23.00 32.11
CA PHE A 169 28.93 22.86 33.51
C PHE A 169 30.12 22.29 34.25
N VAL A 170 30.53 22.97 35.31
CA VAL A 170 31.65 22.55 36.18
C VAL A 170 31.09 22.14 37.51
N GLU A 171 31.21 20.87 37.87
CA GLU A 171 30.81 20.34 39.17
C GLU A 171 31.96 20.30 40.14
N LEU A 172 31.81 20.91 41.33
CA LEU A 172 32.72 20.79 42.41
C LEU A 172 32.50 19.47 43.18
N ARG A 173 33.36 18.49 42.96
CA ARG A 173 33.25 17.14 43.56
C ARG A 173 33.96 16.96 44.88
N ALA A 174 35.05 17.64 45.10
CA ALA A 174 35.81 17.53 46.31
C ALA A 174 36.24 18.91 46.80
N ILE A 175 36.24 19.05 48.12
CA ILE A 175 36.71 20.25 48.78
C ILE A 175 38.04 19.94 49.47
N ALA A 176 39.09 20.66 49.04
CA ALA A 176 40.44 20.55 49.68
C ALA A 176 40.87 21.94 50.08
N GLN A 177 41.34 22.04 51.36
CA GLN A 177 41.88 23.30 51.84
C GLN A 177 43.31 23.50 51.31
N HIS A 178 43.67 24.75 50.99
CA HIS A 178 44.94 25.14 50.41
C HIS A 178 45.34 24.44 49.12
N GLN A 179 44.30 24.12 48.28
CA GLN A 179 44.48 23.67 46.91
C GLN A 179 43.89 24.71 45.97
N PRO A 180 44.59 25.02 44.89
CA PRO A 180 44.03 25.94 43.86
C PRO A 180 42.97 25.25 43.01
N TYR A 181 41.84 25.91 42.85
CA TYR A 181 40.80 25.56 41.88
C TYR A 181 41.05 26.36 40.62
N ILE A 182 41.47 25.70 39.54
CA ILE A 182 41.93 26.37 38.31
C ILE A 182 41.00 25.96 37.15
N LEU A 183 40.54 26.96 36.43
CA LEU A 183 39.81 26.81 35.15
C LEU A 183 40.51 27.60 34.05
N ASP A 184 40.90 26.92 33.00
CA ASP A 184 41.45 27.53 31.78
C ASP A 184 40.38 27.60 30.71
N PHE A 185 40.22 28.77 30.06
CA PHE A 185 39.27 29.08 29.05
C PHE A 185 39.95 29.35 27.70
N GLU A 186 39.48 28.67 26.65
CA GLU A 186 39.96 28.89 25.30
C GLU A 186 38.75 29.10 24.36
N GLU A 187 38.82 30.12 23.52
CA GLU A 187 37.88 30.32 22.42
C GLU A 187 38.30 29.47 21.24
N ILE A 188 37.31 28.82 20.60
CA ILE A 188 37.48 28.07 19.36
C ILE A 188 37.16 28.99 18.20
N ALA A 189 38.04 29.04 17.19
CA ALA A 189 37.82 29.86 16.03
C ALA A 189 36.51 29.47 15.30
N SER A 190 35.62 30.40 15.03
CA SER A 190 34.35 30.23 14.35
C SER A 190 34.19 31.22 13.22
N ASP A 191 33.30 30.92 12.26
CA ASP A 191 32.88 31.84 11.21
C ASP A 191 31.88 32.89 11.75
N ASP A 192 31.44 33.81 10.86
CA ASP A 192 30.48 34.88 11.22
C ASP A 192 29.11 34.33 11.65
N ASP A 193 28.77 33.10 11.30
CA ASP A 193 27.54 32.41 11.69
C ASP A 193 27.70 31.59 12.99
N GLY A 194 28.90 31.60 13.58
CA GLY A 194 29.21 30.89 14.82
C GLY A 194 29.58 29.40 14.63
N ASN A 195 29.73 28.93 13.40
CA ASN A 195 30.19 27.56 13.16
C ASN A 195 31.70 27.47 13.37
N VAL A 196 32.15 26.41 14.01
CA VAL A 196 33.58 26.17 14.28
C VAL A 196 34.35 26.02 12.96
N THR A 197 35.32 26.90 12.75
CA THR A 197 36.20 26.81 11.57
C THR A 197 37.27 25.73 11.80
N LYS A 198 37.36 24.80 10.87
CA LYS A 198 38.33 23.71 10.89
C LYS A 198 39.19 23.79 9.65
N THR A 199 40.49 23.64 9.90
CA THR A 199 41.44 23.47 8.80
C THR A 199 41.60 21.98 8.54
N SER A 200 41.22 21.52 7.36
CA SER A 200 41.45 20.13 6.97
C SER A 200 42.85 19.93 6.40
N THR A 201 43.51 18.87 6.81
CA THR A 201 44.78 18.41 6.26
C THR A 201 44.66 17.02 5.71
N ILE A 202 45.32 16.72 4.60
CA ILE A 202 45.28 15.37 4.01
C ILE A 202 45.98 14.40 4.97
N THR A 203 45.30 13.31 5.29
CA THR A 203 45.87 12.19 6.09
C THR A 203 46.01 10.92 5.29
N GLY A 204 45.37 10.84 4.13
CA GLY A 204 45.49 9.68 3.24
C GLY A 204 45.31 10.05 1.80
N LEU A 205 46.16 9.45 0.93
CA LEU A 205 46.10 9.55 -0.52
C LEU A 205 45.98 8.16 -1.13
N SER A 206 45.25 8.07 -2.23
CA SER A 206 45.28 6.89 -3.13
C SER A 206 45.72 7.29 -4.52
N VAL A 207 46.20 6.30 -5.26
CA VAL A 207 46.57 6.50 -6.65
C VAL A 207 45.96 5.43 -7.54
N SER A 208 45.50 5.82 -8.71
CA SER A 208 44.93 4.92 -9.73
C SER A 208 45.47 5.29 -11.13
N PHE A 209 45.37 4.36 -12.03
CA PHE A 209 45.67 4.64 -13.46
C PHE A 209 44.51 5.44 -14.04
N ASP A 210 44.83 6.45 -14.84
CA ASP A 210 43.86 7.28 -15.54
C ASP A 210 43.99 7.14 -17.05
N GLY A 211 42.98 6.60 -17.73
CA GLY A 211 42.97 6.37 -19.17
C GLY A 211 43.76 5.18 -19.68
N TRP A 212 44.42 4.41 -18.83
CA TRP A 212 45.15 3.20 -19.18
C TRP A 212 45.09 2.16 -18.05
N ASN A 213 45.58 0.93 -18.32
CA ASN A 213 45.41 -0.24 -17.44
C ASN A 213 46.68 -0.63 -16.64
N GLY A 214 47.73 0.19 -16.63
CA GLY A 214 48.98 -0.11 -15.96
C GLY A 214 49.94 -1.07 -16.73
N TYR A 215 49.59 -1.43 -17.96
CA TYR A 215 50.41 -2.34 -18.77
C TYR A 215 50.93 -1.64 -20.02
N ILE A 216 52.22 -1.75 -20.30
CA ILE A 216 52.85 -1.30 -21.55
C ILE A 216 53.35 -2.52 -22.30
N HIS A 217 52.92 -2.65 -23.51
CA HIS A 217 53.42 -3.66 -24.45
C HIS A 217 54.48 -3.04 -25.37
N SER A 218 55.69 -3.43 -25.20
CA SER A 218 56.84 -2.95 -26.03
C SER A 218 57.61 -4.14 -26.56
N ASP A 219 58.02 -4.05 -27.79
CA ASP A 219 58.92 -5.03 -28.49
C ASP A 219 60.39 -4.79 -28.11
N ASP A 220 60.70 -3.73 -27.32
CA ASP A 220 62.03 -3.38 -26.88
C ASP A 220 62.42 -3.95 -25.54
N GLU A 221 63.66 -4.42 -25.39
CA GLU A 221 64.23 -5.08 -24.21
C GLU A 221 64.32 -4.16 -22.97
N ASP A 222 64.06 -2.83 -23.07
CA ASP A 222 64.19 -1.85 -21.99
C ASP A 222 62.83 -1.42 -21.40
N SER A 223 61.95 -2.35 -21.24
CA SER A 223 60.55 -2.08 -20.81
C SER A 223 60.37 -1.48 -19.42
N CYS A 224 61.37 -1.56 -18.52
CA CYS A 224 61.28 -1.02 -17.14
C CYS A 224 62.21 0.16 -16.86
N ALA A 225 62.70 0.84 -17.87
CA ALA A 225 63.66 1.93 -17.67
C ALA A 225 63.12 3.21 -16.98
N ARG A 226 61.83 3.21 -16.64
CA ARG A 226 61.06 4.38 -16.16
C ARG A 226 60.53 4.23 -14.73
N ALA A 227 60.98 3.24 -13.99
CA ALA A 227 60.73 3.11 -12.57
C ALA A 227 61.59 4.13 -11.77
N GLY A 228 60.99 4.82 -10.82
CA GLY A 228 61.72 5.83 -10.05
C GLY A 228 60.85 6.43 -8.93
N THR A 229 61.48 7.28 -8.14
CA THR A 229 60.77 8.08 -7.13
C THR A 229 60.60 9.49 -7.67
N PHE A 230 59.41 9.99 -7.62
CA PHE A 230 59.05 11.33 -8.05
C PHE A 230 58.58 12.12 -6.83
N VAL A 231 59.11 13.30 -6.60
CA VAL A 231 58.75 14.19 -5.52
C VAL A 231 57.90 15.30 -6.11
N GLU A 232 56.76 15.52 -5.51
CA GLU A 232 55.82 16.58 -5.85
C GLU A 232 55.62 17.45 -4.62
N GLU A 233 55.83 18.74 -4.77
CA GLU A 233 55.72 19.74 -3.69
C GLU A 233 54.67 20.75 -4.16
N ASP A 234 53.88 21.28 -3.16
CA ASP A 234 52.89 22.32 -3.37
C ASP A 234 51.82 21.97 -4.43
N ASP A 235 51.40 20.71 -4.52
CA ASP A 235 50.32 20.34 -5.43
C ASP A 235 48.94 20.57 -4.85
N ASP A 236 48.10 21.27 -5.60
CA ASP A 236 46.72 21.51 -5.30
C ASP A 236 45.83 20.36 -5.80
N PHE A 237 45.11 19.69 -4.89
CA PHE A 237 44.16 18.61 -5.20
C PHE A 237 42.69 19.09 -5.34
N GLY A 238 42.48 20.32 -5.76
CA GLY A 238 41.17 20.89 -5.95
C GLY A 238 40.86 22.03 -4.99
N SER A 239 40.36 21.76 -3.77
CA SER A 239 39.92 22.80 -2.85
C SER A 239 41.05 23.33 -1.94
N GLY A 240 42.08 22.55 -1.68
CA GLY A 240 43.14 22.87 -0.75
C GLY A 240 44.46 23.29 -1.37
N THR A 241 45.42 23.67 -0.54
CA THR A 241 46.78 24.13 -0.93
C THR A 241 47.86 23.56 -0.05
N GLY A 242 49.08 23.41 -0.61
CA GLY A 242 50.32 23.17 0.14
C GLY A 242 50.50 21.71 0.61
N ALA A 243 49.98 20.73 -0.13
CA ALA A 243 50.24 19.32 0.17
C ALA A 243 51.54 18.85 -0.47
N ASP A 244 52.44 18.28 0.31
CA ASP A 244 53.70 17.65 -0.17
C ASP A 244 53.57 16.14 -0.14
N TRP A 245 53.93 15.49 -1.25
CA TRP A 245 53.91 14.04 -1.32
C TRP A 245 54.94 13.53 -2.31
N TYR A 246 55.24 12.25 -2.25
CA TYR A 246 56.05 11.60 -3.31
C TYR A 246 55.42 10.31 -3.73
N SER A 247 55.62 9.96 -4.98
CA SER A 247 55.19 8.69 -5.53
C SER A 247 56.40 7.83 -5.95
N GLN A 248 56.22 6.55 -5.82
CA GLN A 248 57.19 5.58 -6.29
C GLN A 248 56.57 4.69 -7.38
N VAL A 249 57.07 4.80 -8.60
CA VAL A 249 56.68 3.96 -9.73
C VAL A 249 57.61 2.76 -9.79
N SER A 250 57.06 1.59 -9.65
CA SER A 250 57.78 0.32 -9.85
C SER A 250 57.29 -0.40 -11.10
N CYS A 251 58.16 -1.11 -11.72
CA CYS A 251 57.86 -1.88 -12.91
C CYS A 251 58.33 -3.32 -12.76
N GLN A 252 57.49 -4.24 -13.20
CA GLN A 252 57.79 -5.66 -13.29
C GLN A 252 57.57 -6.18 -14.71
N ALA A 253 58.63 -6.78 -15.31
CA ALA A 253 58.46 -7.49 -16.57
C ALA A 253 57.70 -8.80 -16.38
N ILE A 254 56.63 -9.01 -17.15
CA ILE A 254 55.79 -10.20 -17.12
C ILE A 254 55.98 -10.95 -18.44
N SER A 255 56.38 -12.21 -18.35
CA SER A 255 56.42 -13.11 -19.52
C SER A 255 55.80 -14.46 -19.14
N PRO A 256 54.92 -15.06 -19.94
CA PRO A 256 54.41 -14.58 -21.24
C PRO A 256 53.16 -13.71 -21.10
N LYS A 257 52.97 -12.83 -22.09
CA LYS A 257 51.90 -11.79 -22.17
C LYS A 257 50.48 -12.31 -22.27
N ASP A 258 50.28 -13.36 -23.04
CA ASP A 258 49.01 -13.97 -23.34
C ASP A 258 49.21 -15.45 -23.69
N PRO A 259 48.54 -16.38 -23.02
CA PRO A 259 48.67 -17.81 -23.33
C PRO A 259 48.12 -18.19 -24.71
N THR A 260 47.47 -17.29 -25.41
CA THR A 260 46.92 -17.53 -26.76
C THR A 260 47.69 -16.85 -27.89
N ALA A 261 48.69 -16.02 -27.57
CA ALA A 261 49.50 -15.34 -28.60
C ALA A 261 50.66 -16.18 -29.08
N ALA A 262 50.84 -16.22 -30.41
CA ALA A 262 51.83 -17.04 -31.07
C ALA A 262 53.26 -16.48 -30.99
N THR A 263 53.51 -15.30 -30.42
CA THR A 263 54.81 -14.65 -30.26
C THR A 263 55.05 -14.32 -28.79
N ALA A 264 56.26 -14.61 -28.32
CA ALA A 264 56.71 -14.39 -26.94
C ALA A 264 57.03 -12.88 -26.72
N ASP A 265 56.03 -12.02 -26.67
CA ASP A 265 56.17 -10.62 -26.30
C ASP A 265 56.19 -10.48 -24.77
N THR A 266 57.10 -9.67 -24.22
CA THR A 266 57.13 -9.27 -22.84
C THR A 266 56.22 -8.07 -22.60
N ALA A 267 55.43 -8.08 -21.54
CA ALA A 267 54.67 -6.93 -21.09
C ALA A 267 55.28 -6.39 -19.80
N SER A 268 55.28 -5.07 -19.64
CA SER A 268 55.70 -4.40 -18.40
C SER A 268 54.46 -3.97 -17.61
N GLN A 269 54.34 -4.47 -16.38
CA GLN A 269 53.33 -4.04 -15.44
C GLN A 269 53.89 -2.97 -14.53
N TYR A 270 53.26 -1.81 -14.55
CA TYR A 270 53.58 -0.73 -13.64
C TYR A 270 52.65 -0.75 -12.43
N SER A 271 53.24 -0.47 -11.27
CA SER A 271 52.51 -0.17 -10.05
C SER A 271 53.01 1.13 -9.47
N VAL A 272 52.18 1.89 -8.89
CA VAL A 272 52.53 3.16 -8.23
C VAL A 272 52.05 3.13 -6.79
N SER A 273 52.88 3.64 -5.89
CA SER A 273 52.55 3.91 -4.51
C SER A 273 52.77 5.37 -4.22
N VAL A 274 51.98 5.96 -3.33
CA VAL A 274 52.08 7.35 -2.91
C VAL A 274 52.31 7.42 -1.42
N THR A 275 53.22 8.34 -1.00
CA THR A 275 53.47 8.63 0.41
C THR A 275 53.32 10.12 0.61
N LEU A 276 52.44 10.50 1.53
CA LEU A 276 52.21 11.87 1.96
C LEU A 276 53.32 12.30 2.94
N THR A 277 53.91 13.47 2.77
CA THR A 277 54.92 14.07 3.63
C THR A 277 54.40 15.26 4.40
N ASP A 278 53.54 16.10 3.77
CA ASP A 278 52.81 17.17 4.42
C ASP A 278 51.40 17.17 3.88
N GLY A 279 50.37 17.28 4.72
CA GLY A 279 48.99 17.20 4.36
C GLY A 279 48.38 18.52 3.86
N GLY A 280 49.13 19.62 3.88
CA GLY A 280 48.63 20.94 3.51
C GLY A 280 47.38 21.39 4.26
N SER A 281 46.52 22.19 3.62
CA SER A 281 45.30 22.69 4.25
C SER A 281 44.14 22.91 3.26
N GLY A 282 42.91 22.79 3.74
CA GLY A 282 41.71 23.13 2.98
C GLY A 282 41.19 22.05 2.04
N TYR A 283 41.57 20.80 2.22
CA TYR A 283 41.21 19.67 1.36
C TYR A 283 39.96 18.92 1.80
N GLU A 284 39.28 18.32 0.80
CA GLU A 284 38.13 17.45 0.98
C GLU A 284 38.43 16.02 0.49
N VAL A 285 37.73 15.04 1.06
CA VAL A 285 37.82 13.66 0.57
C VAL A 285 37.22 13.60 -0.82
N GLY A 286 37.98 13.06 -1.79
CA GLY A 286 37.59 13.04 -3.20
C GLY A 286 38.30 14.07 -4.06
N ASP A 287 38.94 15.08 -3.47
CA ASP A 287 39.84 15.99 -4.21
C ASP A 287 40.90 15.19 -4.95
N SER A 288 41.21 15.59 -6.16
CA SER A 288 42.11 14.80 -6.98
C SER A 288 42.91 15.63 -7.96
N VAL A 289 44.11 15.16 -8.25
CA VAL A 289 44.97 15.69 -9.30
C VAL A 289 45.34 14.59 -10.30
N VAL A 290 45.36 14.93 -11.59
CA VAL A 290 45.80 14.02 -12.64
C VAL A 290 47.16 14.50 -13.13
N LYS A 291 48.17 13.65 -12.97
CA LYS A 291 49.48 13.89 -13.53
C LYS A 291 49.61 13.17 -14.89
N THR A 292 49.76 13.96 -15.93
CA THR A 292 49.87 13.49 -17.31
C THR A 292 51.31 13.15 -17.65
N ASP A 293 51.51 12.14 -18.50
CA ASP A 293 52.80 11.66 -18.92
C ASP A 293 53.77 11.37 -17.75
N TYR A 294 53.23 10.88 -16.67
CA TYR A 294 53.93 10.69 -15.42
C TYR A 294 54.98 9.62 -15.51
N GLY A 295 56.15 9.88 -14.92
CA GLY A 295 57.31 8.99 -15.07
C GLY A 295 57.98 9.08 -16.44
N GLY A 296 57.72 10.16 -17.24
CA GLY A 296 58.32 10.40 -18.56
C GLY A 296 57.77 9.54 -19.68
N VAL A 297 56.56 8.96 -19.51
CA VAL A 297 55.85 8.13 -20.53
C VAL A 297 54.65 8.87 -21.04
N THR A 298 54.65 9.21 -22.33
CA THR A 298 53.55 9.89 -22.99
C THR A 298 52.27 9.03 -22.97
N GLY A 299 51.16 9.58 -22.43
CA GLY A 299 49.89 8.92 -22.37
C GLY A 299 49.65 8.06 -21.09
N ASN A 300 50.63 7.98 -20.22
CA ASN A 300 50.49 7.33 -18.92
C ASN A 300 50.09 8.31 -17.83
N ASN A 301 48.82 8.43 -17.58
CA ASN A 301 48.29 9.32 -16.58
C ASN A 301 47.99 8.58 -15.29
N TYR A 302 48.24 9.23 -14.17
CA TYR A 302 47.89 8.74 -12.83
C TYR A 302 46.98 9.76 -12.14
N LYS A 303 45.92 9.27 -11.53
CA LYS A 303 45.05 10.06 -10.74
C LYS A 303 45.32 9.80 -9.27
N PHE A 304 45.75 10.83 -8.57
CA PHE A 304 45.91 10.85 -7.11
C PHE A 304 44.64 11.44 -6.49
N THR A 305 44.10 10.79 -5.47
CA THR A 305 42.85 11.17 -4.86
C THR A 305 42.99 11.17 -3.35
N VAL A 306 42.48 12.23 -2.71
CA VAL A 306 42.41 12.36 -1.26
C VAL A 306 41.39 11.35 -0.71
N THR A 307 41.85 10.42 0.13
CA THR A 307 41.02 9.37 0.71
C THR A 307 40.63 9.64 2.15
N SER A 308 41.39 10.45 2.85
CA SER A 308 41.07 10.90 4.19
C SER A 308 41.71 12.24 4.52
N VAL A 309 41.04 13.02 5.36
CA VAL A 309 41.52 14.30 5.86
C VAL A 309 41.45 14.29 7.41
N GLY A 310 42.40 14.95 8.03
CA GLY A 310 42.34 15.28 9.44
C GLY A 310 41.90 16.73 9.62
N TYR A 311 41.29 17.06 10.74
CA TYR A 311 40.85 18.40 11.02
C TYR A 311 41.55 18.95 12.26
N THR A 312 41.93 20.21 12.20
CA THR A 312 42.48 20.96 13.35
C THR A 312 41.66 22.21 13.57
N THR A 313 41.39 22.50 14.83
CA THR A 313 40.72 23.75 15.23
C THR A 313 41.73 24.70 15.81
N THR A 314 41.63 25.98 15.48
CA THR A 314 42.47 27.01 16.10
C THR A 314 41.83 27.43 17.42
N LYS A 315 42.60 27.37 18.49
CA LYS A 315 42.18 27.78 19.84
C LYS A 315 42.97 29.00 20.29
N THR A 316 42.26 29.94 20.93
CA THR A 316 42.84 31.16 21.46
C THR A 316 42.55 31.22 22.98
N SER A 317 43.53 31.44 23.80
CA SER A 317 43.32 31.56 25.24
C SER A 317 42.52 32.79 25.59
N LEU A 318 41.39 32.60 26.30
CA LEU A 318 40.57 33.68 26.87
C LEU A 318 41.04 34.08 28.26
N GLY A 319 41.78 33.23 28.95
CA GLY A 319 42.30 33.47 30.27
C GLY A 319 42.18 32.27 31.22
N GLN A 320 42.71 32.47 32.42
CA GLN A 320 42.65 31.45 33.48
C GLN A 320 42.08 32.10 34.75
N VAL A 321 41.23 31.36 35.42
CA VAL A 321 40.70 31.71 36.74
C VAL A 321 41.29 30.75 37.75
N SER A 322 41.77 31.26 38.86
CA SER A 322 42.41 30.46 39.93
C SER A 322 41.93 30.95 41.29
N TYR A 323 41.32 30.07 42.05
CA TYR A 323 40.89 30.32 43.42
C TYR A 323 41.61 29.40 44.42
N ASP A 324 42.34 29.98 45.37
CA ASP A 324 43.04 29.26 46.42
C ASP A 324 42.19 29.26 47.69
N SER A 325 41.61 28.12 48.02
CA SER A 325 40.61 28.01 49.09
C SER A 325 41.27 27.88 50.47
N SER A 326 41.02 28.84 51.32
CA SER A 326 41.29 28.75 52.76
C SER A 326 40.08 28.20 53.55
N THR A 327 38.95 27.94 52.92
CA THR A 327 37.67 27.47 53.51
C THR A 327 37.26 26.10 53.01
N SER A 328 36.41 25.39 53.77
CA SER A 328 35.83 24.11 53.39
C SER A 328 34.34 24.24 53.01
N ASN A 329 33.89 25.41 52.61
CA ASN A 329 32.51 25.66 52.18
C ASN A 329 32.44 25.70 50.63
N SER A 330 31.68 24.81 50.02
CA SER A 330 31.45 24.72 48.56
C SER A 330 30.86 25.98 47.97
N GLU A 331 29.89 26.57 48.64
CA GLU A 331 29.18 27.80 48.18
C GLU A 331 30.18 28.98 48.05
N THR A 332 31.03 29.18 49.04
CA THR A 332 32.05 30.24 49.01
C THR A 332 33.07 30.05 47.90
N ILE A 333 33.46 28.78 47.62
CA ILE A 333 34.38 28.47 46.52
C ILE A 333 33.72 28.75 45.16
N ILE A 334 32.47 28.32 44.98
CA ILE A 334 31.73 28.47 43.74
C ILE A 334 31.47 29.96 43.47
N ASP A 335 30.96 30.70 44.45
CA ASP A 335 30.68 32.15 44.33
C ASP A 335 31.93 32.96 43.98
N ALA A 336 33.09 32.60 44.58
CA ALA A 336 34.35 33.25 44.27
C ALA A 336 34.81 32.96 42.85
N ILE A 337 34.71 31.71 42.38
CA ILE A 337 35.04 31.33 40.97
C ILE A 337 34.08 31.98 39.99
N VAL A 338 32.77 31.99 40.26
CA VAL A 338 31.74 32.63 39.40
C VAL A 338 32.04 34.12 39.29
N THR A 339 32.39 34.81 40.39
CA THR A 339 32.75 36.23 40.38
C THR A 339 33.99 36.47 39.53
N ASP A 340 35.03 35.65 39.71
CA ASP A 340 36.28 35.78 38.96
C ASP A 340 36.08 35.53 37.44
N ILE A 341 35.28 34.55 37.07
CA ILE A 341 34.93 34.32 35.66
C ILE A 341 34.24 35.53 35.04
N ASN A 342 33.19 36.03 35.73
CA ASN A 342 32.40 37.16 35.21
C ASN A 342 33.21 38.48 35.13
N ASP A 343 34.21 38.69 36.06
CA ASP A 343 35.02 39.89 36.11
C ASP A 343 36.22 39.85 35.12
N ASN A 344 36.80 38.65 34.90
CA ASN A 344 38.10 38.56 34.23
C ASN A 344 38.08 37.82 32.87
N ILE A 345 37.03 37.02 32.53
CA ILE A 345 36.97 36.31 31.26
C ILE A 345 35.98 37.01 30.30
N THR A 346 36.51 37.64 29.29
CA THR A 346 35.69 38.40 28.34
C THR A 346 34.84 37.47 27.46
N GLY A 347 33.56 37.75 27.28
CA GLY A 347 32.66 36.99 26.42
C GLY A 347 32.07 35.74 27.07
N VAL A 348 32.44 35.44 28.29
CA VAL A 348 31.94 34.30 29.06
C VAL A 348 31.14 34.78 30.27
N THR A 349 30.03 34.13 30.58
CA THR A 349 29.21 34.38 31.77
C THR A 349 29.03 33.12 32.59
N ALA A 350 29.07 33.27 33.93
CA ALA A 350 28.93 32.14 34.85
C ALA A 350 27.82 32.39 35.88
N GLU A 351 27.12 31.32 36.29
CA GLU A 351 26.05 31.28 37.29
C GLU A 351 26.26 30.09 38.24
N ALA A 352 26.08 30.30 39.54
CA ALA A 352 26.14 29.24 40.51
C ALA A 352 24.83 28.42 40.55
N ILE A 353 24.91 27.10 40.44
CA ILE A 353 23.77 26.19 40.54
C ILE A 353 24.15 25.04 41.48
N GLY A 354 23.65 25.05 42.72
CA GLY A 354 23.96 24.03 43.69
C GLY A 354 25.46 23.90 43.94
N ASN A 355 26.01 22.70 43.73
CA ASN A 355 27.45 22.45 43.83
C ASN A 355 28.23 22.64 42.50
N GLY A 356 27.63 23.33 41.51
CA GLY A 356 28.24 23.53 40.22
C GLY A 356 28.17 24.97 39.71
N ILE A 357 28.87 25.18 38.63
CA ILE A 357 28.96 26.47 37.92
C ILE A 357 28.48 26.23 36.49
N TYR A 358 27.41 26.89 36.10
CA TYR A 358 26.93 26.92 34.73
C TYR A 358 27.59 28.09 34.00
N ILE A 359 28.15 27.79 32.84
CA ILE A 359 28.97 28.70 32.07
C ILE A 359 28.43 28.80 30.68
N THR A 360 28.26 30.03 30.16
CA THR A 360 27.84 30.28 28.79
C THR A 360 28.74 31.26 28.07
N SER A 361 28.88 31.13 26.76
CA SER A 361 29.66 32.05 25.94
C SER A 361 28.86 32.46 24.68
N SER A 362 29.20 33.61 24.11
CA SER A 362 28.69 34.05 22.83
C SER A 362 29.35 33.36 21.62
N ALA A 363 30.51 32.75 21.83
CA ALA A 363 31.30 32.05 20.84
C ALA A 363 31.66 30.64 21.33
N PRO A 364 31.99 29.71 20.42
CA PRO A 364 32.45 28.38 20.79
C PRO A 364 33.68 28.45 21.70
N PHE A 365 33.66 27.72 22.80
CA PHE A 365 34.71 27.73 23.77
C PHE A 365 34.94 26.36 24.39
N THR A 366 36.14 26.20 24.99
CA THR A 366 36.46 25.06 25.88
C THR A 366 36.85 25.55 27.26
N VAL A 367 36.51 24.77 28.25
CA VAL A 367 36.96 24.98 29.62
C VAL A 367 37.67 23.70 30.08
N SER A 368 38.81 23.85 30.75
CA SER A 368 39.59 22.73 31.26
C SER A 368 40.07 23.01 32.69
N SER A 369 40.34 21.95 33.43
CA SER A 369 40.93 22.02 34.78
C SER A 369 42.10 21.06 34.87
N PRO A 370 43.22 21.48 35.43
CA PRO A 370 44.38 20.61 35.65
C PRO A 370 44.14 19.52 36.70
N ASP A 371 43.13 19.71 37.56
CA ASP A 371 42.75 18.69 38.59
C ASP A 371 41.30 18.24 38.45
N PRO A 372 41.08 17.17 37.68
CA PRO A 372 39.73 16.62 37.46
C PRO A 372 39.16 15.91 38.71
N THR A 373 39.92 15.76 39.78
CA THR A 373 39.42 15.15 41.05
C THR A 373 38.66 16.17 41.89
N LEU A 374 39.02 17.45 41.79
CA LEU A 374 38.37 18.55 42.47
C LEU A 374 37.18 19.09 41.71
N MET A 375 37.34 19.28 40.40
CA MET A 375 36.30 19.83 39.52
C MET A 375 36.15 18.94 38.30
N VAL A 376 34.92 18.50 38.07
CA VAL A 376 34.56 17.77 36.85
C VAL A 376 33.84 18.71 35.89
N ILE A 377 34.36 18.75 34.69
CA ILE A 377 33.80 19.59 33.63
C ILE A 377 32.93 18.75 32.71
N VAL A 378 31.70 19.17 32.52
CA VAL A 378 30.75 18.59 31.58
C VAL A 378 30.41 19.69 30.58
N SER A 379 31.05 19.67 29.43
CA SER A 379 30.81 20.67 28.39
C SER A 379 29.80 20.14 27.38
N ALA A 380 28.86 20.98 26.99
CA ALA A 380 27.93 20.73 25.91
C ALA A 380 28.43 21.30 24.56
N THR A 381 29.54 22.08 24.60
CA THR A 381 30.13 22.66 23.39
C THR A 381 30.88 21.59 22.60
N ASP A 382 30.48 21.37 21.38
CA ASP A 382 31.14 20.53 20.41
C ASP A 382 32.07 21.33 19.52
N ASP A 383 33.14 20.73 18.98
CA ASP A 383 33.98 21.30 17.93
C ASP A 383 33.21 21.44 16.58
N GLY A 384 31.91 21.20 16.59
CA GLY A 384 31.03 21.20 15.46
C GLY A 384 30.99 19.88 14.69
N ASP A 385 29.91 19.66 14.00
CA ASP A 385 29.77 18.54 13.08
C ASP A 385 30.49 18.86 11.77
N TYR A 386 31.24 17.90 11.25
CA TYR A 386 31.81 18.00 9.90
C TYR A 386 31.36 16.80 9.05
N THR A 387 31.18 17.09 7.79
CA THR A 387 30.74 16.09 6.82
C THR A 387 31.94 15.62 6.01
N THR A 388 32.20 14.32 6.02
CA THR A 388 33.20 13.72 5.14
C THR A 388 32.48 13.00 4.01
N THR A 389 32.91 13.22 2.78
CA THR A 389 32.46 12.45 1.62
C THR A 389 33.49 11.39 1.33
N ASP A 390 33.12 10.13 1.34
CA ASP A 390 33.99 9.04 0.94
C ASP A 390 34.23 9.02 -0.58
N GLY A 391 35.24 8.32 -1.02
CA GLY A 391 35.57 8.21 -2.46
C GLY A 391 34.52 7.51 -3.32
N ALA A 392 33.45 7.00 -2.73
CA ALA A 392 32.28 6.43 -3.39
C ALA A 392 31.06 7.38 -3.43
N GLY A 393 31.21 8.61 -2.93
CA GLY A 393 30.14 9.60 -2.89
C GLY A 393 29.22 9.48 -1.67
N GLY A 394 29.52 8.60 -0.72
CA GLY A 394 28.82 8.50 0.57
C GLY A 394 29.23 9.66 1.47
N THR A 395 28.27 10.43 1.96
CA THR A 395 28.49 11.55 2.86
C THR A 395 28.31 11.09 4.29
N THR A 396 29.37 11.11 5.09
CA THR A 396 29.32 10.78 6.51
C THR A 396 29.55 12.04 7.33
N THR A 397 28.55 12.45 8.10
CA THR A 397 28.72 13.53 9.08
C THR A 397 29.42 12.96 10.30
N ARG A 398 30.59 13.48 10.62
CA ARG A 398 31.34 13.15 11.85
C ARG A 398 31.31 14.36 12.73
N THR A 399 31.03 14.15 13.99
CA THR A 399 31.16 15.16 15.03
C THR A 399 32.54 15.01 15.71
N ASN A 400 33.39 15.99 15.58
CA ASN A 400 34.64 16.00 16.28
C ASN A 400 34.41 16.57 17.69
N ILE A 401 34.30 15.67 18.67
CA ILE A 401 33.91 16.02 20.03
C ILE A 401 35.13 16.15 20.88
N VAL A 402 35.38 17.38 21.34
CA VAL A 402 36.37 17.65 22.38
C VAL A 402 35.73 17.57 23.77
N SER A 403 34.42 17.74 23.85
CA SER A 403 33.65 17.79 25.09
C SER A 403 32.48 16.78 25.11
N GLY A 404 32.02 16.47 26.29
CA GLY A 404 31.01 15.45 26.58
C GLY A 404 31.50 14.50 27.66
N VAL A 405 30.69 13.53 28.00
CA VAL A 405 31.06 12.52 29.02
C VAL A 405 31.21 11.15 28.37
N ASN A 406 32.11 10.35 28.86
CA ASN A 406 32.33 8.97 28.39
C ASN A 406 31.44 7.95 29.15
N ASN A 407 30.83 8.39 30.26
CA ASN A 407 29.97 7.52 31.05
C ASN A 407 28.93 8.36 31.80
N VAL A 408 27.71 7.85 31.91
CA VAL A 408 26.59 8.47 32.65
C VAL A 408 26.97 8.79 34.12
N SER A 409 27.87 8.03 34.73
CA SER A 409 28.36 8.30 36.11
C SER A 409 29.15 9.62 36.24
N GLN A 410 29.56 10.22 35.12
CA GLN A 410 30.24 11.53 35.10
C GLN A 410 29.28 12.69 35.11
N LEU A 411 27.97 12.45 34.82
CA LEU A 411 26.95 13.48 34.84
C LEU A 411 26.72 14.04 36.24
N PRO A 412 26.57 15.36 36.38
CA PRO A 412 26.29 15.99 37.65
C PRO A 412 24.88 15.67 38.18
N TYR A 413 24.76 15.63 39.53
CA TYR A 413 23.45 15.43 40.17
C TYR A 413 22.59 16.70 40.17
N GLN A 414 23.21 17.86 40.09
CA GLN A 414 22.60 19.17 40.03
C GLN A 414 23.05 19.86 38.76
N CYS A 415 22.14 20.43 37.97
CA CYS A 415 22.47 21.08 36.72
C CYS A 415 21.44 22.12 36.31
N LYS A 416 21.69 22.83 35.25
CA LYS A 416 20.75 23.74 34.58
C LYS A 416 19.61 22.96 33.95
N HIS A 417 18.37 23.34 34.19
CA HIS A 417 17.22 22.75 33.52
C HIS A 417 17.36 22.89 32.00
N GLY A 418 17.17 21.80 31.29
CA GLY A 418 17.30 21.78 29.82
C GLY A 418 18.72 21.65 29.30
N TYR A 419 19.76 21.52 30.18
CA TYR A 419 21.14 21.29 29.78
C TYR A 419 21.27 19.94 29.02
N ILE A 420 21.96 19.95 27.88
CA ILE A 420 22.11 18.76 27.04
C ILE A 420 23.58 18.36 26.96
N VAL A 421 23.85 17.08 27.16
CA VAL A 421 25.18 16.50 27.09
C VAL A 421 25.18 15.30 26.20
N ARG A 422 26.25 15.15 25.40
CA ARG A 422 26.52 13.93 24.66
C ARG A 422 27.24 12.92 25.54
N VAL A 423 26.71 11.71 25.58
CA VAL A 423 27.36 10.57 26.20
C VAL A 423 28.04 9.77 25.10
N ARG A 424 29.37 9.66 25.16
CA ARG A 424 30.16 9.08 24.08
C ARG A 424 30.53 7.63 24.37
N ASN A 425 30.46 6.81 23.33
CA ASN A 425 31.19 5.56 23.29
C ASN A 425 32.61 5.80 22.73
N SER A 426 33.63 5.32 23.42
CA SER A 426 35.02 5.52 23.00
C SER A 426 35.43 4.74 21.74
N PHE A 427 34.59 3.81 21.27
CA PHE A 427 34.94 2.89 20.19
C PHE A 427 34.11 3.10 18.93
N GLU A 428 32.83 3.45 19.06
CA GLU A 428 31.89 3.56 17.91
C GLU A 428 31.02 4.81 18.09
N LEU A 429 31.00 5.69 17.10
CA LEU A 429 30.17 6.90 17.09
C LEU A 429 28.67 6.56 16.98
N GLU A 430 28.35 5.37 16.46
CA GLU A 430 26.99 4.88 16.29
C GLU A 430 26.28 4.60 17.61
N ASP A 431 27.07 4.46 18.72
CA ASP A 431 26.55 4.24 20.06
C ASP A 431 26.46 5.52 20.91
N ASP A 432 26.78 6.67 20.34
CA ASP A 432 26.70 7.95 21.05
C ASP A 432 25.25 8.43 21.14
N TYR A 433 24.89 9.00 22.29
CA TYR A 433 23.54 9.51 22.51
C TYR A 433 23.53 10.79 23.31
N TYR A 434 22.42 11.48 23.34
CA TYR A 434 22.24 12.77 23.98
C TYR A 434 21.29 12.64 25.16
N VAL A 435 21.65 13.30 26.28
CA VAL A 435 20.83 13.37 27.47
C VAL A 435 20.56 14.81 27.85
N LYS A 436 19.35 15.08 28.29
CA LYS A 436 18.88 16.39 28.73
C LYS A 436 18.60 16.35 30.24
N PHE A 437 19.06 17.34 30.95
CA PHE A 437 18.73 17.46 32.37
C PHE A 437 17.33 17.99 32.57
N GLN A 438 16.50 17.22 33.26
CA GLN A 438 15.16 17.60 33.67
C GLN A 438 15.16 17.93 35.15
N GLY A 439 15.23 19.20 35.46
CA GLY A 439 15.19 19.69 36.85
C GLY A 439 13.81 19.50 37.46
N ASN A 440 13.76 19.26 38.76
CA ASN A 440 12.51 19.09 39.48
C ASN A 440 11.60 20.31 39.32
N PHE A 441 10.37 20.08 38.93
CA PHE A 441 9.38 21.15 38.62
C PHE A 441 9.85 22.19 37.56
N GLY A 442 10.81 21.78 36.66
CA GLY A 442 11.39 22.68 35.67
C GLY A 442 12.32 23.73 36.22
N GLN A 443 12.82 23.57 37.45
CA GLN A 443 13.76 24.46 38.12
C GLN A 443 15.19 23.95 37.97
N ASP A 444 16.17 24.86 38.06
CA ASP A 444 17.60 24.54 38.12
C ASP A 444 17.94 23.86 39.46
N GLY A 445 18.94 23.03 39.49
CA GLY A 445 19.38 22.33 40.70
C GLY A 445 19.19 20.81 40.61
N ASP A 446 18.43 20.23 41.56
CA ASP A 446 18.17 18.78 41.57
C ASP A 446 17.26 18.32 40.43
N GLY A 447 17.57 17.17 39.82
CA GLY A 447 16.79 16.63 38.71
C GLY A 447 17.24 15.25 38.27
N VAL A 448 16.78 14.85 37.07
CA VAL A 448 17.12 13.59 36.42
C VAL A 448 17.59 13.82 34.98
N TRP A 449 18.40 12.91 34.48
CA TRP A 449 18.84 12.92 33.09
C TRP A 449 17.95 12.00 32.27
N GLU A 450 17.42 12.53 31.16
CA GLU A 450 16.58 11.80 30.22
C GLU A 450 17.20 11.85 28.82
N GLU A 451 17.02 10.78 28.06
CA GLU A 451 17.44 10.77 26.64
C GLU A 451 16.71 11.85 25.86
N CYS A 452 17.40 12.50 24.92
CA CYS A 452 16.82 13.48 24.04
C CYS A 452 17.38 13.37 22.61
N ALA A 453 16.72 14.03 21.68
CA ALA A 453 17.22 14.17 20.32
C ALA A 453 18.41 15.15 20.28
N LYS A 454 19.34 14.90 19.36
CA LYS A 454 20.47 15.79 19.11
C LYS A 454 20.00 17.21 18.85
N PRO A 455 20.57 18.23 19.47
CA PRO A 455 20.30 19.63 19.12
C PRO A 455 20.62 19.94 17.67
N GLY A 456 19.82 20.82 17.03
CA GLY A 456 20.05 21.29 15.67
C GLY A 456 19.59 20.36 14.55
N ILE A 457 19.02 19.18 14.85
CA ILE A 457 18.48 18.31 13.82
C ILE A 457 16.98 18.50 13.62
N LYS A 458 16.50 18.20 12.40
CA LYS A 458 15.06 18.09 12.10
C LYS A 458 14.54 16.82 12.76
N ASN A 459 13.64 16.93 13.73
CA ASN A 459 13.11 15.80 14.49
C ASN A 459 11.62 15.55 14.27
N LEU A 460 10.94 16.43 13.55
CA LEU A 460 9.52 16.36 13.27
C LEU A 460 9.27 16.12 11.77
N VAL A 461 8.26 15.34 11.45
CA VAL A 461 7.83 15.09 10.08
C VAL A 461 6.88 16.19 9.65
N ASN A 462 6.96 16.61 8.40
CA ASN A 462 5.99 17.55 7.81
C ASN A 462 4.66 16.80 7.56
N SER A 463 3.66 17.08 8.38
CA SER A 463 2.34 16.45 8.33
C SER A 463 1.64 16.62 6.99
N ASP A 464 1.83 17.74 6.28
CA ASP A 464 1.21 18.02 4.98
C ASP A 464 1.75 17.13 3.85
N SER A 465 2.93 16.55 4.04
CA SER A 465 3.53 15.61 3.08
C SER A 465 3.27 14.13 3.40
N MET A 466 2.66 13.84 4.53
CA MET A 466 2.35 12.49 5.02
C MET A 466 0.90 12.11 4.71
N PRO A 467 0.54 10.82 4.81
CA PRO A 467 -0.84 10.39 4.64
C PRO A 467 -1.81 11.15 5.54
N HIS A 468 -2.92 11.58 4.95
CA HIS A 468 -4.01 12.27 5.64
C HIS A 468 -5.11 11.28 6.01
N ALA A 469 -6.03 11.69 6.87
CA ALA A 469 -7.17 10.88 7.25
C ALA A 469 -8.51 11.58 6.98
N ILE A 470 -9.49 10.75 6.64
CA ILE A 470 -10.92 11.04 6.69
C ILE A 470 -11.43 10.37 7.95
N ILE A 471 -11.86 11.14 8.93
CA ILE A 471 -12.18 10.67 10.28
C ILE A 471 -13.70 10.77 10.49
N ARG A 472 -14.34 9.66 10.87
CA ARG A 472 -15.77 9.66 11.25
C ARG A 472 -15.91 10.16 12.68
N LEU A 473 -16.41 11.38 12.84
CA LEU A 473 -16.70 11.98 14.15
C LEU A 473 -17.91 11.30 14.81
N ALA A 474 -17.95 11.28 16.14
CA ALA A 474 -19.03 10.63 16.88
C ALA A 474 -20.38 11.34 16.69
N GLU A 475 -20.35 12.63 16.49
CA GLU A 475 -21.54 13.49 16.33
C GLU A 475 -22.13 13.38 14.93
N THR A 476 -23.45 13.59 14.84
CA THR A 476 -24.21 13.76 13.60
C THR A 476 -24.63 15.21 13.45
N VAL A 477 -24.81 15.66 12.23
CA VAL A 477 -25.22 17.02 11.89
C VAL A 477 -26.55 16.96 11.12
N GLU A 478 -27.45 17.93 11.30
CA GLU A 478 -28.63 18.06 10.46
C GLU A 478 -28.23 18.69 9.12
N ASP A 479 -28.65 18.08 8.01
CA ASP A 479 -28.51 18.65 6.67
C ASP A 479 -29.57 19.75 6.42
N ASP A 480 -29.49 20.38 5.24
CA ASP A 480 -30.43 21.46 4.86
C ASP A 480 -31.90 21.00 4.77
N ASP A 481 -32.11 19.69 4.60
CA ASP A 481 -33.43 19.05 4.53
C ASP A 481 -33.93 18.53 5.89
N GLY A 482 -33.12 18.70 6.96
CA GLY A 482 -33.43 18.27 8.33
C GLY A 482 -33.14 16.79 8.62
N ASN A 483 -32.38 16.11 7.79
CA ASN A 483 -31.94 14.74 8.04
C ASN A 483 -30.69 14.73 8.92
N ASN A 484 -30.64 13.79 9.86
CA ASN A 484 -29.40 13.55 10.61
C ASN A 484 -28.38 12.77 9.75
N VAL A 485 -27.33 13.44 9.36
CA VAL A 485 -26.23 12.86 8.56
C VAL A 485 -24.96 12.70 9.38
N ALA A 486 -24.13 11.75 8.98
CA ALA A 486 -22.82 11.53 9.62
C ALA A 486 -21.87 12.69 9.32
N ASN A 487 -21.01 13.01 10.28
CA ASN A 487 -20.00 14.06 10.15
C ASN A 487 -18.62 13.43 9.95
N PHE A 488 -17.90 13.88 8.91
CA PHE A 488 -16.55 13.44 8.57
C PHE A 488 -15.60 14.62 8.57
N LEU A 489 -14.43 14.44 9.16
CA LEU A 489 -13.36 15.42 9.18
C LEU A 489 -12.19 14.94 8.30
N VAL A 490 -11.77 15.76 7.37
CA VAL A 490 -10.59 15.54 6.53
C VAL A 490 -9.44 16.37 7.07
N ALA A 491 -8.34 15.74 7.49
CA ALA A 491 -7.23 16.44 8.13
C ALA A 491 -5.88 15.75 7.89
N PRO A 492 -4.76 16.52 7.86
CA PRO A 492 -3.45 15.96 8.08
C PRO A 492 -3.34 15.42 9.51
N LEU A 493 -2.46 14.44 9.71
CA LEU A 493 -2.26 13.79 11.01
C LEU A 493 -0.97 14.28 11.67
N LYS A 494 -1.02 14.46 13.00
CA LYS A 494 0.13 14.85 13.78
C LYS A 494 1.01 13.64 14.10
N TRP A 495 2.20 13.62 13.54
CA TRP A 495 3.19 12.57 13.76
C TRP A 495 4.08 12.90 14.95
N ALA A 496 4.43 11.88 15.72
CA ALA A 496 5.31 12.06 16.88
C ALA A 496 6.72 12.46 16.44
N ALA A 497 7.30 13.40 17.18
CA ALA A 497 8.68 13.82 16.97
C ALA A 497 9.67 12.73 17.41
N ARG A 498 10.85 12.70 16.80
CA ARG A 498 12.00 11.94 17.31
C ARG A 498 12.39 12.50 18.65
N ARG A 499 12.29 11.70 19.70
CA ARG A 499 12.55 12.13 21.10
C ARG A 499 13.94 11.80 21.58
N ALA A 500 14.65 10.87 20.95
CA ALA A 500 15.97 10.40 21.39
C ALA A 500 16.90 10.18 20.19
N GLY A 501 18.21 10.40 20.41
CA GLY A 501 19.26 10.09 19.45
C GLY A 501 19.35 11.01 18.24
N ASP A 502 20.01 10.53 17.23
CA ASP A 502 20.26 11.19 15.97
C ASP A 502 20.00 10.24 14.78
N GLU A 503 20.59 10.51 13.61
CA GLU A 503 20.42 9.67 12.41
C GLU A 503 21.12 8.31 12.50
N LEU A 504 22.12 8.16 13.36
CA LEU A 504 22.85 6.92 13.54
C LEU A 504 22.20 6.02 14.60
N THR A 505 21.81 6.62 15.73
CA THR A 505 21.29 5.89 16.89
C THR A 505 19.78 5.67 16.87
N ASN A 506 19.04 6.54 16.18
CA ASN A 506 17.60 6.43 15.99
C ASN A 506 17.22 6.86 14.55
N PRO A 507 17.57 6.06 13.55
CA PRO A 507 17.39 6.44 12.15
C PRO A 507 15.92 6.65 11.78
N ARG A 508 15.69 7.59 10.87
CA ARG A 508 14.36 7.80 10.30
C ARG A 508 13.95 6.66 9.40
N PRO A 509 12.63 6.39 9.25
CA PRO A 509 12.13 5.44 8.27
C PRO A 509 12.59 5.75 6.85
N HIS A 510 12.73 4.73 6.02
CA HIS A 510 13.30 4.84 4.67
C HIS A 510 12.51 5.72 3.70
N PHE A 511 11.21 5.91 3.94
CA PHE A 511 10.38 6.81 3.13
C PHE A 511 10.64 8.29 3.42
N LEU A 512 11.27 8.64 4.55
CA LEU A 512 11.67 10.01 4.85
C LEU A 512 13.01 10.36 4.16
N PRO A 513 13.26 11.65 3.87
CA PRO A 513 14.47 12.05 3.18
C PRO A 513 15.72 11.73 4.00
N ALA A 514 16.76 11.22 3.35
CA ALA A 514 18.07 11.08 3.97
C ALA A 514 18.64 12.47 4.36
N PRO A 515 19.56 12.55 5.33
CA PRO A 515 20.22 13.80 5.68
C PRO A 515 20.78 14.52 4.44
N GLY A 516 20.51 15.81 4.33
CA GLY A 516 20.91 16.64 3.17
C GLY A 516 19.92 16.61 1.99
N ASN A 517 18.95 15.71 1.98
CA ASN A 517 17.89 15.66 0.97
C ASN A 517 16.63 16.38 1.45
N THR A 518 15.92 17.01 0.53
CA THR A 518 14.67 17.71 0.83
C THR A 518 13.47 16.76 0.86
N PHE A 519 13.42 15.81 -0.10
CA PHE A 519 12.29 14.92 -0.27
C PHE A 519 12.68 13.46 -0.05
N GLY A 520 11.79 12.73 0.57
CA GLY A 520 11.87 11.30 0.77
C GLY A 520 11.36 10.50 -0.43
N ARG A 521 10.98 9.25 -0.18
CA ARG A 521 10.44 8.33 -1.18
C ARG A 521 8.93 8.23 -1.04
N PRO A 522 8.16 8.25 -2.14
CA PRO A 522 6.70 8.13 -2.07
C PRO A 522 6.28 6.86 -1.33
N ILE A 523 5.24 6.98 -0.52
CA ILE A 523 4.59 5.83 0.12
C ILE A 523 3.62 5.24 -0.90
N GLN A 524 3.84 3.97 -1.27
CA GLN A 524 3.04 3.28 -2.27
C GLN A 524 1.69 2.81 -1.71
N ASN A 525 1.68 2.32 -0.48
CA ASN A 525 0.46 1.90 0.20
C ASN A 525 0.64 1.87 1.71
N MET A 526 -0.48 1.89 2.42
CA MET A 526 -0.54 1.68 3.87
C MET A 526 -1.35 0.42 4.16
N LEU A 527 -0.90 -0.34 5.16
CA LEU A 527 -1.56 -1.54 5.64
C LEU A 527 -1.64 -1.51 7.16
N PHE A 528 -2.45 -2.38 7.74
CA PHE A 528 -2.53 -2.56 9.19
C PHE A 528 -2.20 -4.01 9.55
N PHE A 529 -1.17 -4.20 10.40
CA PHE A 529 -0.72 -5.53 10.77
C PHE A 529 -0.19 -5.58 12.20
N ARG A 530 -0.72 -6.49 13.01
CA ARG A 530 -0.30 -6.73 14.41
C ARG A 530 -0.16 -5.44 15.21
N ASP A 531 -1.23 -4.66 15.20
CA ASP A 531 -1.32 -3.40 15.96
C ASP A 531 -0.28 -2.35 15.58
N ARG A 532 0.10 -2.32 14.28
CA ARG A 532 1.02 -1.36 13.68
C ARG A 532 0.50 -0.87 12.35
N LEU A 533 0.67 0.41 12.04
CA LEU A 533 0.58 0.92 10.68
C LEU A 533 1.84 0.51 9.91
N VAL A 534 1.63 0.01 8.70
CA VAL A 534 2.67 -0.46 7.80
C VAL A 534 2.72 0.44 6.59
N PHE A 535 3.89 0.91 6.23
CA PHE A 535 4.15 1.77 5.07
C PHE A 535 5.01 1.00 4.07
N LEU A 536 4.54 0.90 2.84
CA LEU A 536 5.29 0.32 1.73
C LEU A 536 5.92 1.45 0.91
N SER A 537 7.24 1.44 0.76
CA SER A 537 7.96 2.46 -0.02
C SER A 537 9.17 1.83 -0.69
N ASP A 538 9.21 1.85 -2.03
CA ASP A 538 10.20 1.15 -2.82
C ASP A 538 10.35 -0.33 -2.37
N GLU A 539 11.55 -0.73 -1.94
CA GLU A 539 11.86 -2.09 -1.46
C GLU A 539 11.75 -2.21 0.07
N TYR A 540 11.22 -1.19 0.75
CA TYR A 540 11.21 -1.12 2.21
C TYR A 540 9.80 -1.24 2.78
N ILE A 541 9.74 -1.94 3.90
CA ILE A 541 8.58 -2.05 4.76
C ILE A 541 8.91 -1.34 6.06
N SER A 542 8.26 -0.22 6.32
CA SER A 542 8.38 0.52 7.57
C SER A 542 7.10 0.34 8.39
N MET A 543 7.22 0.16 9.70
CA MET A 543 6.08 -0.01 10.60
C MET A 543 6.18 0.96 11.77
N SER A 544 5.04 1.50 12.20
CA SER A 544 4.92 2.31 13.41
C SER A 544 5.23 1.49 14.67
N ARG A 545 5.31 2.15 15.81
CA ARG A 545 5.34 1.47 17.11
C ARG A 545 4.04 0.71 17.34
N THR A 546 4.12 -0.37 18.14
CA THR A 546 2.95 -1.17 18.51
C THR A 546 2.01 -0.35 19.39
N GLY A 547 0.74 -0.23 19.01
CA GLY A 547 -0.28 0.52 19.75
C GLY A 547 -0.12 2.05 19.72
N ASP A 548 0.95 2.57 19.09
CA ASP A 548 1.22 4.00 18.91
C ASP A 548 1.45 4.27 17.42
N TYR A 549 0.33 4.40 16.69
CA TYR A 549 0.30 4.35 15.23
C TYR A 549 0.97 5.53 14.54
N PHE A 550 1.02 6.69 15.20
CA PHE A 550 1.59 7.93 14.67
C PHE A 550 3.04 8.14 15.09
N ASN A 551 3.63 7.17 15.75
CA ASN A 551 5.04 7.19 16.17
C ASN A 551 5.87 6.23 15.31
N ILE A 552 6.78 6.80 14.54
CA ILE A 552 7.65 6.09 13.59
C ILE A 552 9.12 6.12 13.98
N PHE A 553 9.44 6.65 15.18
CA PHE A 553 10.79 6.71 15.73
C PHE A 553 10.93 5.79 16.95
N GLY A 554 12.15 5.29 17.17
CA GLY A 554 12.49 4.52 18.36
C GLY A 554 12.36 5.33 19.64
N LYS A 555 12.09 4.64 20.75
CA LYS A 555 11.91 5.25 22.05
C LYS A 555 13.24 5.69 22.67
N SER A 556 14.28 4.93 22.43
CA SER A 556 15.62 5.11 23.02
C SER A 556 16.69 5.02 21.93
N ALA A 557 17.79 5.72 22.12
CA ALA A 557 18.98 5.60 21.30
C ALA A 557 19.88 4.44 21.76
N LEU A 558 19.74 4.00 23.03
CA LEU A 558 20.55 2.97 23.64
C LEU A 558 20.05 1.55 23.46
N THR A 559 18.74 1.39 23.43
CA THR A 559 18.11 0.06 23.44
C THR A 559 16.98 -0.02 22.45
N ILE A 560 16.95 -1.11 21.69
CA ILE A 560 15.83 -1.43 20.80
C ILE A 560 14.81 -2.21 21.62
N ALA A 561 13.64 -1.63 21.82
CA ALA A 561 12.53 -2.27 22.50
C ALA A 561 11.69 -3.13 21.52
N GLY A 562 10.97 -4.12 22.05
CA GLY A 562 10.11 -4.97 21.22
C GLY A 562 8.95 -4.24 20.55
N ASP A 563 8.54 -3.09 21.10
CA ASP A 563 7.49 -2.22 20.59
C ASP A 563 8.00 -1.13 19.64
N ASP A 564 9.30 -0.98 19.43
CA ASP A 564 9.89 0.03 18.56
C ASP A 564 9.50 -0.16 17.09
N PRO A 565 9.55 0.90 16.25
CA PRO A 565 9.31 0.85 14.82
C PRO A 565 10.20 -0.16 14.11
N ILE A 566 9.68 -0.75 13.04
CA ILE A 566 10.40 -1.72 12.23
C ILE A 566 10.70 -1.09 10.86
N ASN A 567 11.95 -1.13 10.43
CA ASN A 567 12.37 -0.79 9.08
C ASN A 567 13.12 -1.97 8.49
N ALA A 568 12.55 -2.59 7.47
CA ALA A 568 13.13 -3.79 6.86
C ALA A 568 13.06 -3.70 5.33
N ALA A 569 14.14 -4.10 4.67
CA ALA A 569 14.20 -4.20 3.21
C ALA A 569 13.90 -5.62 2.75
N VAL A 570 13.22 -5.75 1.62
CA VAL A 570 13.10 -7.04 0.94
C VAL A 570 14.42 -7.38 0.26
N SER A 571 14.82 -8.64 0.33
CA SER A 571 15.99 -9.13 -0.40
C SER A 571 15.56 -9.77 -1.69
N SER A 572 15.92 -9.16 -2.81
CA SER A 572 15.59 -9.65 -4.14
C SER A 572 16.79 -9.47 -5.11
N THR A 573 16.84 -10.32 -6.13
CA THR A 573 17.81 -10.21 -7.24
C THR A 573 17.34 -9.27 -8.34
N VAL A 574 16.08 -8.84 -8.29
CA VAL A 574 15.43 -7.92 -9.23
C VAL A 574 14.81 -6.80 -8.41
N PRO A 575 14.83 -5.54 -8.85
CA PRO A 575 14.14 -4.45 -8.13
C PRO A 575 12.69 -4.83 -7.82
N ALA A 576 12.32 -4.75 -6.55
CA ALA A 576 11.03 -5.20 -6.04
C ALA A 576 10.29 -4.01 -5.43
N LEU A 577 9.67 -3.19 -6.28
CA LEU A 577 8.81 -2.10 -5.81
C LEU A 577 7.58 -2.67 -5.12
N LEU A 578 7.46 -2.47 -3.83
CA LEU A 578 6.35 -2.99 -3.03
C LEU A 578 5.10 -2.17 -3.30
N HIS A 579 4.01 -2.83 -3.66
CA HIS A 579 2.82 -2.18 -4.14
C HIS A 579 1.61 -2.32 -3.21
N ASP A 580 1.36 -3.53 -2.72
CA ASP A 580 0.22 -3.83 -1.86
C ASP A 580 0.51 -5.04 -0.97
N GLY A 581 -0.40 -5.37 -0.07
CA GLY A 581 -0.25 -6.53 0.81
C GLY A 581 -1.55 -6.99 1.44
N LEU A 582 -1.50 -8.19 1.98
CA LEU A 582 -2.64 -8.85 2.63
C LEU A 582 -2.19 -9.61 3.88
N VAL A 583 -2.97 -9.48 4.95
CA VAL A 583 -2.74 -10.25 6.18
C VAL A 583 -3.21 -11.69 5.97
N VAL A 584 -2.32 -12.63 6.18
CA VAL A 584 -2.58 -14.08 6.09
C VAL A 584 -2.22 -14.76 7.41
N GLY A 585 -2.64 -16.00 7.60
CA GLY A 585 -2.36 -16.74 8.84
C GLY A 585 -0.86 -16.88 9.17
N ALA A 586 0.00 -16.97 8.16
CA ALA A 586 1.45 -17.08 8.32
C ALA A 586 2.17 -15.74 8.55
N GLY A 587 1.53 -14.59 8.29
CA GLY A 587 2.15 -13.27 8.42
C GLY A 587 1.49 -12.21 7.56
N LEU A 588 2.29 -11.28 7.05
CA LEU A 588 1.88 -10.27 6.08
C LEU A 588 2.46 -10.64 4.71
N LEU A 589 1.58 -10.98 3.78
CA LEU A 589 1.94 -11.13 2.37
C LEU A 589 2.06 -9.73 1.76
N VAL A 590 3.20 -9.43 1.14
CA VAL A 590 3.45 -8.19 0.41
C VAL A 590 3.76 -8.54 -1.04
N VAL A 591 3.15 -7.82 -1.96
CA VAL A 591 3.28 -8.07 -3.40
C VAL A 591 4.01 -6.92 -4.09
N SER A 592 4.83 -7.30 -5.05
CA SER A 592 5.41 -6.40 -6.03
C SER A 592 4.95 -6.83 -7.43
N PRO A 593 5.17 -6.04 -8.50
CA PRO A 593 4.76 -6.41 -9.85
C PRO A 593 5.23 -7.80 -10.30
N ASN A 594 6.35 -8.26 -9.79
CA ASN A 594 6.99 -9.50 -10.26
C ASN A 594 7.29 -10.53 -9.16
N GLN A 595 7.06 -10.21 -7.91
CA GLN A 595 7.43 -11.07 -6.78
C GLN A 595 6.47 -10.95 -5.61
N GLN A 596 6.42 -11.98 -4.78
CA GLN A 596 5.63 -12.05 -3.57
C GLN A 596 6.54 -12.34 -2.39
N PHE A 597 6.37 -11.57 -1.31
CA PHE A 597 7.14 -11.66 -0.09
C PHE A 597 6.24 -11.96 1.09
N LEU A 598 6.73 -12.75 2.02
CA LEU A 598 6.06 -13.01 3.30
C LEU A 598 6.88 -12.39 4.43
N LEU A 599 6.30 -11.38 5.09
CA LEU A 599 6.83 -10.82 6.31
C LEU A 599 6.26 -11.60 7.49
N ARG A 600 7.13 -12.15 8.31
CA ARG A 600 6.78 -13.02 9.41
C ARG A 600 7.72 -12.84 10.60
N THR A 601 7.41 -13.51 11.68
CA THR A 601 8.30 -13.68 12.83
C THR A 601 8.33 -15.16 13.22
N ASP A 602 9.50 -15.64 13.65
CA ASP A 602 9.63 -16.99 14.19
C ASP A 602 9.21 -17.06 15.68
N ASN A 603 8.99 -15.91 16.31
CA ASN A 603 8.53 -15.79 17.69
C ASN A 603 7.08 -15.31 17.75
N ASP A 604 6.44 -15.41 18.89
CA ASP A 604 5.06 -14.95 19.09
C ASP A 604 4.91 -13.43 18.92
N VAL A 605 5.99 -12.68 19.22
CA VAL A 605 6.01 -11.21 19.18
C VAL A 605 6.79 -10.73 17.96
N LEU A 606 6.17 -9.87 17.17
CA LEU A 606 6.82 -9.14 16.08
C LEU A 606 7.58 -7.93 16.63
N SER A 607 8.88 -7.95 16.45
CA SER A 607 9.80 -6.89 16.92
C SER A 607 10.85 -6.59 15.86
N PRO A 608 11.59 -5.47 15.97
CA PRO A 608 12.70 -5.17 15.06
C PRO A 608 13.75 -6.29 14.95
N ALA A 609 13.97 -7.02 16.06
CA ALA A 609 14.93 -8.11 16.12
C ALA A 609 14.43 -9.45 15.58
N THR A 610 13.10 -9.64 15.49
CA THR A 610 12.49 -10.93 15.14
C THR A 610 11.83 -10.95 13.76
N VAL A 611 11.70 -9.78 13.11
CA VAL A 611 11.11 -9.66 11.78
C VAL A 611 11.95 -10.38 10.73
N LYS A 612 11.29 -11.14 9.87
CA LYS A 612 11.90 -11.81 8.72
C LYS A 612 11.04 -11.61 7.50
N ILE A 613 11.70 -11.35 6.38
CA ILE A 613 11.04 -11.23 5.07
C ILE A 613 11.63 -12.30 4.16
N THR A 614 10.78 -13.13 3.60
CA THR A 614 11.17 -14.20 2.68
C THR A 614 10.46 -14.03 1.34
N ASN A 615 11.16 -14.21 0.24
CA ASN A 615 10.55 -14.31 -1.08
C ASN A 615 9.87 -15.69 -1.19
N ILE A 616 8.57 -15.71 -1.52
CA ILE A 616 7.76 -16.92 -1.61
C ILE A 616 7.20 -17.18 -3.01
N GLY A 617 7.42 -16.29 -3.96
CA GLY A 617 6.92 -16.45 -5.32
C GLY A 617 7.47 -15.43 -6.30
N GLY A 618 7.49 -15.80 -7.59
CA GLY A 618 7.93 -14.96 -8.71
C GLY A 618 6.85 -14.81 -9.78
N TYR A 619 5.60 -14.58 -9.38
CA TYR A 619 4.47 -14.40 -10.29
C TYR A 619 4.22 -12.91 -10.53
N SER A 620 3.84 -12.56 -11.77
CA SER A 620 3.43 -11.19 -12.07
C SER A 620 2.10 -10.87 -11.38
N PHE A 621 2.00 -9.64 -10.89
CA PHE A 621 0.83 -9.09 -10.20
C PHE A 621 0.30 -7.89 -10.98
N ASN A 622 -1.01 -7.78 -11.12
CA ASN A 622 -1.65 -6.61 -11.72
C ASN A 622 -1.77 -5.49 -10.69
N GLU A 623 -0.96 -4.46 -10.83
CA GLU A 623 -0.88 -3.31 -9.91
C GLU A 623 -2.17 -2.49 -9.78
N LYS A 624 -3.10 -2.63 -10.75
CA LYS A 624 -4.39 -1.94 -10.70
C LYS A 624 -5.37 -2.62 -9.74
N THR A 625 -5.11 -3.89 -9.38
CA THR A 625 -5.94 -4.70 -8.48
C THR A 625 -5.31 -4.84 -7.10
N LYS A 626 -6.03 -5.39 -6.15
CA LYS A 626 -5.53 -5.74 -4.81
C LYS A 626 -5.44 -7.26 -4.64
N PRO A 627 -4.57 -7.77 -3.77
CA PRO A 627 -4.62 -9.17 -3.38
C PRO A 627 -5.89 -9.46 -2.56
N LEU A 628 -6.49 -10.63 -2.79
CA LEU A 628 -7.79 -11.00 -2.27
C LEU A 628 -7.68 -12.14 -1.27
N SER A 629 -8.41 -12.08 -0.17
CA SER A 629 -8.45 -13.15 0.79
C SER A 629 -9.60 -14.13 0.48
N LEU A 630 -9.25 -15.38 0.20
CA LEU A 630 -10.18 -16.48 -0.03
C LEU A 630 -10.32 -17.39 1.22
N GLY A 631 -10.23 -16.81 2.41
CA GLY A 631 -10.17 -17.53 3.67
C GLY A 631 -8.73 -17.89 4.04
N THR A 632 -8.33 -19.14 3.85
CA THR A 632 -6.95 -19.59 4.08
C THR A 632 -6.01 -19.32 2.90
N ASN A 633 -6.56 -19.11 1.71
CA ASN A 633 -5.86 -18.92 0.46
C ASN A 633 -5.87 -17.46 0.04
N VAL A 634 -4.98 -17.08 -0.86
CA VAL A 634 -4.91 -15.72 -1.42
C VAL A 634 -5.10 -15.79 -2.92
N GLY A 635 -6.04 -15.00 -3.43
CA GLY A 635 -6.24 -14.81 -4.86
C GLY A 635 -5.59 -13.51 -5.35
N PHE A 636 -5.10 -13.50 -6.58
CA PHE A 636 -4.61 -12.29 -7.21
C PHE A 636 -4.71 -12.36 -8.73
N PHE A 637 -4.87 -11.20 -9.34
CA PHE A 637 -4.87 -11.07 -10.80
C PHE A 637 -3.46 -10.77 -11.31
N SER A 638 -3.18 -11.29 -12.49
CA SER A 638 -1.95 -11.05 -13.24
C SER A 638 -2.30 -10.59 -14.65
N ASP A 639 -1.63 -9.56 -15.12
CA ASP A 639 -1.69 -9.13 -16.50
C ASP A 639 -0.73 -9.97 -17.34
N SER A 640 -1.25 -10.66 -18.34
CA SER A 640 -0.46 -11.47 -19.26
C SER A 640 -0.33 -10.86 -20.66
N GLY A 641 -0.68 -9.59 -20.81
CA GLY A 641 -0.51 -8.78 -22.01
C GLY A 641 -1.66 -8.83 -23.02
N LEU A 642 -2.48 -9.88 -23.08
CA LEU A 642 -3.70 -9.97 -23.89
C LEU A 642 -4.94 -10.26 -23.06
N TYR A 643 -4.78 -10.98 -21.97
CA TYR A 643 -5.86 -11.42 -21.08
C TYR A 643 -5.35 -11.38 -19.64
N SER A 644 -6.23 -11.08 -18.70
CA SER A 644 -5.96 -11.24 -17.28
C SER A 644 -5.99 -12.71 -16.89
N ARG A 645 -5.19 -13.09 -15.91
CA ARG A 645 -5.19 -14.41 -15.27
C ARG A 645 -5.48 -14.27 -13.80
N PHE A 646 -6.20 -15.22 -13.26
CA PHE A 646 -6.46 -15.29 -11.83
C PHE A 646 -5.70 -16.47 -11.22
N TYR A 647 -4.85 -16.16 -10.26
CA TYR A 647 -4.05 -17.13 -9.51
C TYR A 647 -4.53 -17.22 -8.08
N GLU A 648 -4.42 -18.42 -7.53
CA GLU A 648 -4.68 -18.70 -6.13
C GLU A 648 -3.44 -19.32 -5.50
N MET A 649 -2.95 -18.70 -4.44
CA MET A 649 -1.91 -19.23 -3.56
C MET A 649 -2.57 -20.05 -2.47
N VAL A 650 -2.19 -21.31 -2.36
CA VAL A 650 -2.65 -22.23 -1.32
C VAL A 650 -1.49 -22.66 -0.44
N ASP A 651 -1.77 -23.13 0.77
CA ASP A 651 -0.79 -23.63 1.74
C ASP A 651 0.32 -22.61 2.08
N ILE A 652 -0.06 -21.34 2.28
CA ILE A 652 0.88 -20.31 2.73
C ILE A 652 1.30 -20.63 4.17
N THR A 653 2.46 -21.24 4.32
CA THR A 653 3.02 -21.66 5.61
C THR A 653 4.43 -21.13 5.79
N VAL A 654 4.95 -21.22 7.02
CA VAL A 654 6.29 -20.74 7.36
C VAL A 654 7.40 -21.63 6.74
N ASP A 655 7.10 -22.91 6.50
CA ASP A 655 8.09 -23.94 6.17
C ASP A 655 8.13 -24.35 4.71
N ARG A 656 7.18 -23.91 3.89
CA ARG A 656 7.07 -24.28 2.47
C ARG A 656 6.72 -23.08 1.61
N ASP A 657 7.24 -23.09 0.40
CA ASP A 657 6.75 -22.18 -0.64
C ASP A 657 5.29 -22.53 -0.96
N PRO A 658 4.39 -21.52 -1.12
CA PRO A 658 2.99 -21.78 -1.44
C PRO A 658 2.84 -22.42 -2.81
N GLU A 659 1.85 -23.27 -2.97
CA GLU A 659 1.43 -23.74 -4.27
C GLU A 659 0.58 -22.67 -4.95
N VAL A 660 0.90 -22.31 -6.20
CA VAL A 660 0.16 -21.31 -6.97
C VAL A 660 -0.58 -21.98 -8.12
N ILE A 661 -1.89 -21.88 -8.10
CA ILE A 661 -2.79 -22.53 -9.05
C ILE A 661 -3.50 -21.47 -9.90
N GLU A 662 -3.42 -21.59 -11.22
CA GLU A 662 -4.19 -20.73 -12.14
C GLU A 662 -5.63 -21.18 -12.20
N GLN A 663 -6.55 -20.45 -11.58
CA GLN A 663 -7.99 -20.74 -11.55
C GLN A 663 -8.73 -20.27 -12.81
N SER A 664 -8.14 -19.38 -13.59
CA SER A 664 -8.68 -18.91 -14.87
C SER A 664 -8.33 -19.82 -16.06
N LYS A 665 -7.59 -20.93 -15.85
CA LYS A 665 -7.06 -21.77 -16.93
C LYS A 665 -8.13 -22.26 -17.92
N ALA A 666 -9.33 -22.57 -17.45
CA ALA A 666 -10.44 -23.01 -18.30
C ALA A 666 -11.14 -21.86 -19.03
N ALA A 667 -10.93 -20.64 -18.62
CA ALA A 667 -11.51 -19.42 -19.15
C ALA A 667 -10.42 -18.39 -19.56
N GLY A 668 -9.25 -18.88 -19.96
CA GLY A 668 -8.01 -18.10 -20.10
C GLY A 668 -8.05 -17.03 -21.19
N THR A 669 -8.95 -17.13 -22.16
CA THR A 669 -9.13 -16.14 -23.23
C THR A 669 -10.39 -15.27 -23.05
N LEU A 670 -11.11 -15.45 -21.95
CA LEU A 670 -12.37 -14.76 -21.71
C LEU A 670 -12.19 -13.51 -20.86
N LEU A 671 -11.25 -13.52 -19.91
CA LEU A 671 -11.04 -12.39 -18.99
C LEU A 671 -10.39 -11.21 -19.73
N PRO A 672 -10.95 -9.99 -19.63
CA PRO A 672 -10.36 -8.82 -20.26
C PRO A 672 -8.99 -8.47 -19.71
N GLN A 673 -8.20 -7.71 -20.47
CA GLN A 673 -6.82 -7.35 -20.11
C GLN A 673 -6.77 -6.36 -18.96
N ASP A 674 -7.60 -5.32 -19.00
CA ASP A 674 -7.50 -4.15 -18.12
C ASP A 674 -8.41 -4.23 -16.88
N LEU A 675 -8.44 -5.39 -16.22
CA LEU A 675 -9.16 -5.52 -14.94
C LEU A 675 -8.56 -4.57 -13.89
N GLU A 676 -9.42 -3.73 -13.32
CA GLU A 676 -9.02 -2.72 -12.36
C GLU A 676 -9.85 -2.77 -11.07
N LEU A 677 -11.17 -2.88 -11.20
CA LEU A 677 -12.07 -2.87 -10.07
C LEU A 677 -12.32 -4.30 -9.59
N VAL A 678 -12.08 -4.55 -8.30
CA VAL A 678 -12.27 -5.88 -7.71
C VAL A 678 -13.01 -5.77 -6.39
N ALA A 679 -14.09 -6.56 -6.27
CA ALA A 679 -14.86 -6.74 -5.05
C ALA A 679 -14.88 -8.23 -4.68
N ASP A 680 -14.70 -8.54 -3.40
CA ASP A 680 -14.66 -9.90 -2.89
C ASP A 680 -15.59 -10.08 -1.68
N SER A 681 -16.11 -11.27 -1.51
CA SER A 681 -16.86 -11.68 -0.32
C SER A 681 -16.51 -13.12 0.02
N LYS A 682 -15.96 -13.28 1.23
CA LYS A 682 -15.66 -14.60 1.80
C LYS A 682 -16.93 -15.34 2.24
N GLU A 683 -17.96 -14.56 2.66
CA GLU A 683 -19.22 -15.11 3.15
C GLU A 683 -20.05 -15.70 2.00
N ASN A 684 -19.93 -15.09 0.81
CA ASN A 684 -20.63 -15.52 -0.39
C ASN A 684 -19.75 -16.34 -1.33
N ASP A 685 -18.48 -16.62 -0.99
CA ASP A 685 -17.52 -17.31 -1.84
C ASP A 685 -17.46 -16.72 -3.27
N LEU A 686 -17.48 -15.40 -3.38
CA LEU A 686 -17.64 -14.68 -4.65
C LEU A 686 -16.58 -13.60 -4.82
N ILE A 687 -15.98 -13.56 -6.01
CA ILE A 687 -15.13 -12.47 -6.49
C ILE A 687 -15.77 -11.87 -7.73
N MET A 688 -15.80 -10.57 -7.79
CA MET A 688 -16.31 -9.80 -8.94
C MET A 688 -15.23 -8.83 -9.40
N ALA A 689 -14.89 -8.87 -10.68
CA ALA A 689 -13.87 -8.02 -11.27
C ALA A 689 -14.36 -7.42 -12.59
N CYS A 690 -14.03 -6.17 -12.85
CA CYS A 690 -14.37 -5.51 -14.10
C CYS A 690 -13.29 -4.47 -14.50
N GLU A 691 -13.32 -4.09 -15.77
CA GLU A 691 -12.65 -2.91 -16.26
C GLU A 691 -13.39 -1.67 -15.75
N ARG A 692 -12.67 -0.60 -15.49
CA ARG A 692 -13.30 0.66 -15.11
C ARG A 692 -14.14 1.21 -16.29
N ASN A 693 -15.33 1.67 -15.99
CA ASN A 693 -16.28 2.20 -16.95
C ASN A 693 -16.74 1.17 -18.01
N SER A 694 -16.83 -0.10 -17.60
CA SER A 694 -17.43 -1.21 -18.35
C SER A 694 -18.73 -1.65 -17.67
N ASN A 695 -19.69 -2.10 -18.47
CA ASN A 695 -20.94 -2.68 -17.98
C ASN A 695 -20.87 -4.19 -17.75
N GLU A 696 -19.75 -4.83 -18.13
CA GLU A 696 -19.52 -6.25 -17.91
C GLU A 696 -18.72 -6.49 -16.62
N VAL A 697 -19.27 -7.28 -15.70
CA VAL A 697 -18.65 -7.70 -14.46
C VAL A 697 -18.35 -9.20 -14.52
N TRP A 698 -17.08 -9.57 -14.44
CA TRP A 698 -16.61 -10.94 -14.42
C TRP A 698 -16.67 -11.49 -13.01
N CYS A 699 -17.37 -12.60 -12.85
CA CYS A 699 -17.63 -13.21 -11.55
C CYS A 699 -16.93 -14.56 -11.45
N TYR A 700 -16.29 -14.79 -10.32
CA TYR A 700 -15.72 -16.08 -9.96
C TYR A 700 -16.33 -16.55 -8.65
N LYS A 701 -17.08 -17.64 -8.71
CA LYS A 701 -17.66 -18.27 -7.53
C LYS A 701 -16.95 -19.59 -7.23
N TYR A 702 -16.58 -19.74 -5.97
CA TYR A 702 -15.86 -20.91 -5.49
C TYR A 702 -16.53 -21.50 -4.25
N PHE A 703 -16.34 -22.77 -3.98
CA PHE A 703 -16.76 -23.40 -2.74
C PHE A 703 -15.84 -24.56 -2.41
N ASN A 704 -15.31 -24.57 -1.20
CA ASN A 704 -14.43 -25.60 -0.66
C ASN A 704 -15.15 -26.42 0.40
N THR A 705 -15.03 -27.75 0.32
CA THR A 705 -15.46 -28.67 1.37
C THR A 705 -14.20 -29.34 1.93
N GLY A 706 -13.66 -28.80 3.03
CA GLY A 706 -12.33 -29.18 3.51
C GLY A 706 -11.25 -28.85 2.44
N GLU A 707 -10.42 -29.84 2.10
CA GLU A 707 -9.35 -29.68 1.10
C GLU A 707 -9.84 -29.77 -0.36
N LYS A 708 -11.11 -30.14 -0.58
CA LYS A 708 -11.63 -30.33 -1.94
C LYS A 708 -12.42 -29.14 -2.42
N ARG A 709 -12.04 -28.59 -3.58
CA ARG A 709 -12.83 -27.62 -4.30
C ARG A 709 -14.00 -28.30 -5.01
N VAL A 710 -15.22 -27.93 -4.62
CA VAL A 710 -16.48 -28.47 -5.16
C VAL A 710 -17.03 -27.59 -6.27
N LEU A 711 -16.85 -26.27 -6.14
CA LEU A 711 -17.27 -25.25 -7.10
C LEU A 711 -16.08 -24.38 -7.48
N SER A 712 -15.92 -24.15 -8.79
CA SER A 712 -14.98 -23.23 -9.38
C SER A 712 -15.60 -22.79 -10.72
N ALA A 713 -16.24 -21.63 -10.73
CA ALA A 713 -17.08 -21.22 -11.83
C ALA A 713 -16.84 -19.75 -12.21
N TRP A 714 -16.48 -19.54 -13.47
CA TRP A 714 -16.45 -18.22 -14.09
C TRP A 714 -17.76 -17.96 -14.82
N PHE A 715 -18.33 -16.76 -14.68
CA PHE A 715 -19.52 -16.28 -15.37
C PHE A 715 -19.48 -14.74 -15.40
N ARG A 716 -20.40 -14.12 -16.15
CA ARG A 716 -20.42 -12.67 -16.24
C ARG A 716 -21.80 -12.11 -15.95
N TRP A 717 -21.81 -10.92 -15.34
CA TRP A 717 -23.00 -10.08 -15.23
C TRP A 717 -22.88 -8.90 -16.17
N THR A 718 -23.98 -8.51 -16.76
CA THR A 718 -24.08 -7.28 -17.54
C THR A 718 -25.05 -6.36 -16.84
N LEU A 719 -24.60 -5.17 -16.48
CA LEU A 719 -25.40 -4.14 -15.82
C LEU A 719 -25.86 -3.11 -16.83
N ILE A 720 -26.89 -2.32 -16.52
CA ILE A 720 -27.40 -1.28 -17.41
C ILE A 720 -26.37 -0.14 -17.54
N GLY A 721 -25.72 0.28 -16.46
CA GLY A 721 -24.70 1.34 -16.49
C GLY A 721 -23.28 0.81 -16.40
N ASN A 722 -22.32 1.67 -16.68
CA ASN A 722 -20.89 1.36 -16.60
C ASN A 722 -20.37 1.46 -15.15
N VAL A 723 -19.74 0.41 -14.67
CA VAL A 723 -19.23 0.35 -13.29
C VAL A 723 -18.00 1.24 -13.13
N ILE A 724 -18.06 2.15 -12.17
CA ILE A 724 -16.93 3.01 -11.78
C ILE A 724 -16.36 2.64 -10.41
N HIS A 725 -17.20 2.03 -9.56
CA HIS A 725 -16.80 1.44 -8.29
C HIS A 725 -17.81 0.38 -7.87
N HIS A 726 -17.34 -0.70 -7.26
CA HIS A 726 -18.20 -1.69 -6.67
C HIS A 726 -17.62 -2.27 -5.38
N ALA A 727 -18.48 -2.78 -4.52
CA ALA A 727 -18.13 -3.44 -3.27
C ALA A 727 -19.16 -4.48 -2.88
N ILE A 728 -18.73 -5.53 -2.19
CA ILE A 728 -19.65 -6.48 -1.54
C ILE A 728 -19.50 -6.27 -0.03
N ILE A 729 -20.60 -5.91 0.61
CA ILE A 729 -20.64 -5.71 2.06
C ILE A 729 -21.69 -6.66 2.64
N LYS A 730 -21.24 -7.67 3.38
CA LYS A 730 -22.05 -8.80 3.82
C LYS A 730 -22.74 -9.47 2.61
N ASP A 731 -24.06 -9.54 2.60
CA ASP A 731 -24.85 -10.17 1.53
C ASP A 731 -25.33 -9.18 0.46
N SER A 732 -24.79 -7.97 0.41
CA SER A 732 -25.22 -6.94 -0.54
C SER A 732 -24.06 -6.54 -1.46
N TYR A 733 -24.30 -6.60 -2.75
CA TYR A 733 -23.44 -6.01 -3.78
C TYR A 733 -23.90 -4.58 -4.02
N TYR A 734 -23.00 -3.63 -3.92
CA TYR A 734 -23.23 -2.22 -4.22
C TYR A 734 -22.38 -1.83 -5.41
N ALA A 735 -22.94 -1.03 -6.32
CA ALA A 735 -22.21 -0.48 -7.44
C ALA A 735 -22.58 1.00 -7.66
N ALA A 736 -21.56 1.81 -7.92
CA ALA A 736 -21.72 3.13 -8.50
C ALA A 736 -21.56 2.99 -10.01
N LEU A 737 -22.59 3.38 -10.75
CA LEU A 737 -22.70 3.22 -12.18
C LEU A 737 -22.68 4.59 -12.87
N ASN A 738 -21.89 4.71 -13.92
CA ASN A 738 -21.81 5.90 -14.74
C ASN A 738 -22.71 5.77 -15.96
N GLU A 739 -23.59 6.72 -16.14
CA GLU A 739 -24.48 6.80 -17.31
C GLU A 739 -24.49 8.23 -17.85
N GLY A 740 -23.73 8.45 -18.89
CA GLY A 740 -23.52 9.79 -19.42
C GLY A 740 -22.81 10.70 -18.42
N ASP A 741 -23.52 11.73 -17.93
CA ASP A 741 -23.00 12.68 -16.94
C ASP A 741 -23.52 12.44 -15.51
N GLN A 742 -24.24 11.33 -15.29
CA GLN A 742 -24.83 10.98 -14.00
C GLN A 742 -24.17 9.75 -13.40
N VAL A 743 -23.94 9.79 -12.09
CA VAL A 743 -23.49 8.64 -11.30
C VAL A 743 -24.65 8.15 -10.46
N ARG A 744 -24.93 6.85 -10.54
CA ARG A 744 -26.06 6.22 -9.86
C ARG A 744 -25.62 5.11 -8.93
N LEU A 745 -26.23 5.06 -7.76
CA LEU A 745 -25.97 4.02 -6.77
C LEU A 745 -27.04 2.94 -6.86
N VAL A 746 -26.60 1.69 -7.00
CA VAL A 746 -27.47 0.51 -7.03
C VAL A 746 -27.01 -0.54 -6.02
N ARG A 747 -27.96 -1.40 -5.60
CA ARG A 747 -27.72 -2.51 -4.68
C ARG A 747 -28.37 -3.79 -5.21
N ALA A 748 -27.65 -4.92 -5.18
CA ALA A 748 -28.20 -6.25 -5.40
C ALA A 748 -28.06 -7.10 -4.14
N ASP A 749 -29.10 -7.86 -3.79
CA ASP A 749 -29.12 -8.77 -2.66
C ASP A 749 -28.62 -10.15 -3.09
N LEU A 750 -27.51 -10.62 -2.49
CA LEU A 750 -26.89 -11.91 -2.81
C LEU A 750 -27.43 -13.08 -1.96
N ARG A 751 -28.26 -12.79 -0.96
CA ARG A 751 -28.84 -13.86 -0.09
C ARG A 751 -29.73 -14.80 -0.92
N PRO A 752 -29.64 -16.11 -0.72
CA PRO A 752 -30.60 -17.03 -1.29
C PRO A 752 -31.98 -16.82 -0.61
N LEU A 753 -32.92 -16.22 -1.34
CA LEU A 753 -34.32 -16.08 -0.87
C LEU A 753 -35.04 -17.40 -1.10
N ARG A 754 -35.70 -17.94 -0.07
CA ARG A 754 -36.62 -19.05 -0.15
C ARG A 754 -38.04 -18.49 -0.30
N GLU A 755 -38.89 -19.26 -0.98
CA GLU A 755 -40.30 -18.91 -1.18
C GLU A 755 -40.97 -18.49 0.10
N ALA A 756 -41.62 -17.37 0.06
CA ALA A 756 -42.62 -16.95 1.03
C ALA A 756 -44.04 -17.18 0.45
N THR A 757 -44.99 -17.43 1.34
CA THR A 757 -46.38 -17.54 0.96
C THR A 757 -47.00 -16.23 0.45
N THR A 758 -46.33 -15.10 0.72
CA THR A 758 -46.72 -13.77 0.28
C THR A 758 -45.54 -13.13 -0.42
N ILE A 759 -45.71 -12.64 -1.64
CA ILE A 759 -44.70 -11.97 -2.41
C ILE A 759 -44.65 -10.50 -1.98
N THR A 760 -43.56 -10.16 -1.32
CA THR A 760 -43.20 -8.78 -0.97
C THR A 760 -41.82 -8.48 -1.50
N GLU A 761 -41.43 -7.21 -1.55
CA GLU A 761 -40.09 -6.83 -2.00
C GLU A 761 -38.97 -7.55 -1.21
N ASP A 762 -39.19 -7.78 0.09
CA ASP A 762 -38.23 -8.43 0.99
C ASP A 762 -38.19 -9.97 0.87
N ASN A 763 -39.26 -10.59 0.43
CA ASN A 763 -39.45 -12.05 0.46
C ASN A 763 -39.33 -12.71 -0.92
N PHE A 764 -39.47 -11.96 -2.00
CA PHE A 764 -39.41 -12.44 -3.37
C PHE A 764 -38.26 -11.81 -4.15
N ARG A 765 -37.48 -12.64 -4.81
CA ARG A 765 -36.41 -12.14 -5.67
C ARG A 765 -36.95 -11.62 -6.98
N ILE A 766 -36.88 -10.29 -7.16
CA ILE A 766 -37.30 -9.62 -8.37
C ILE A 766 -36.11 -9.47 -9.30
N HIS A 767 -36.26 -9.91 -10.53
CA HIS A 767 -35.21 -9.91 -11.53
C HIS A 767 -35.32 -8.73 -12.47
N PHE A 768 -35.44 -7.52 -11.91
CA PHE A 768 -35.33 -6.25 -12.62
C PHE A 768 -34.00 -5.58 -12.31
N ASP A 769 -33.48 -4.81 -13.22
CA ASP A 769 -32.41 -3.86 -12.95
C ASP A 769 -32.97 -2.46 -12.72
N TYR A 770 -32.27 -1.65 -11.91
CA TYR A 770 -32.70 -0.32 -11.48
C TYR A 770 -34.13 -0.30 -10.95
N TYR A 771 -34.54 -1.34 -10.20
CA TYR A 771 -35.91 -1.36 -9.75
C TYR A 771 -36.14 -0.43 -8.55
N GLY A 772 -37.37 0.09 -8.48
CA GLY A 772 -37.90 0.83 -7.36
C GLY A 772 -39.34 0.43 -7.08
N SER A 773 -39.84 0.66 -5.87
CA SER A 773 -41.18 0.31 -5.44
C SER A 773 -42.09 1.54 -5.45
N VAL A 774 -43.35 1.36 -5.79
CA VAL A 774 -44.42 2.36 -5.69
C VAL A 774 -45.52 1.75 -4.82
N ALA A 775 -45.90 2.46 -3.76
CA ALA A 775 -46.97 2.02 -2.88
C ALA A 775 -48.36 2.13 -3.56
N ASP A 776 -49.30 1.30 -3.14
CA ASP A 776 -50.67 1.31 -3.68
C ASP A 776 -51.37 2.68 -3.52
N GLU A 777 -51.07 3.39 -2.41
CA GLU A 777 -51.59 4.74 -2.14
C GLU A 777 -51.08 5.83 -3.11
N ASP A 778 -49.95 5.58 -3.81
CA ASP A 778 -49.37 6.48 -4.80
C ASP A 778 -49.84 6.19 -6.23
N LEU A 779 -50.64 5.14 -6.40
CA LEU A 779 -51.24 4.76 -7.70
C LEU A 779 -52.58 5.45 -7.90
N THR A 780 -52.80 6.02 -9.08
CA THR A 780 -54.06 6.69 -9.41
C THR A 780 -54.67 6.08 -10.66
N TYR A 781 -55.84 5.43 -10.53
CA TYR A 781 -56.54 4.82 -11.62
C TYR A 781 -57.58 5.78 -12.21
N ASN A 782 -57.59 5.86 -13.53
CA ASN A 782 -58.59 6.60 -14.34
C ASN A 782 -59.49 5.62 -15.12
N GLU A 783 -60.74 5.48 -14.67
CA GLU A 783 -61.71 4.60 -15.32
C GLU A 783 -62.04 4.98 -16.76
N THR A 784 -61.89 6.28 -17.16
CA THR A 784 -62.26 6.73 -18.51
C THR A 784 -61.24 6.24 -19.53
N ASP A 785 -60.02 6.30 -19.20
CA ASP A 785 -58.91 5.92 -20.09
C ASP A 785 -58.46 4.48 -19.86
N ASN A 786 -58.91 3.83 -18.75
CA ASN A 786 -58.53 2.52 -18.29
C ASN A 786 -57.04 2.44 -18.03
N GLU A 787 -56.50 3.44 -17.38
CA GLU A 787 -55.05 3.57 -17.12
C GLU A 787 -54.77 3.92 -15.65
N THR A 788 -53.69 3.34 -15.11
CA THR A 788 -53.16 3.71 -13.80
C THR A 788 -51.89 4.55 -13.98
N THR A 789 -51.84 5.69 -13.36
CA THR A 789 -50.72 6.62 -13.41
C THR A 789 -50.02 6.73 -12.06
N PHE A 790 -48.68 6.93 -12.07
CA PHE A 790 -47.86 7.08 -10.89
C PHE A 790 -46.59 7.89 -11.20
N THR A 791 -45.90 8.37 -10.18
CA THR A 791 -44.58 9.01 -10.34
C THR A 791 -43.49 7.94 -10.45
N MET A 792 -42.62 8.06 -11.45
CA MET A 792 -41.54 7.10 -11.68
C MET A 792 -40.55 7.13 -10.50
N PRO A 793 -40.31 5.99 -9.81
CA PRO A 793 -39.37 5.90 -8.69
C PRO A 793 -37.92 5.76 -9.13
N ILE A 794 -37.69 5.60 -10.43
CA ILE A 794 -36.39 5.28 -11.02
C ILE A 794 -36.11 6.14 -12.27
N PRO A 795 -34.86 6.36 -12.64
CA PRO A 795 -34.50 7.05 -13.88
C PRO A 795 -35.02 6.31 -15.12
N VAL A 796 -35.37 7.08 -16.17
CA VAL A 796 -35.92 6.55 -17.41
C VAL A 796 -34.86 6.57 -18.52
N PHE A 797 -34.63 5.42 -19.15
CA PHE A 797 -33.70 5.23 -20.27
C PHE A 797 -34.51 5.05 -21.57
N ALA A 798 -34.11 5.73 -22.65
CA ALA A 798 -34.88 5.83 -23.86
C ALA A 798 -35.04 4.51 -24.68
N ASP A 799 -34.11 3.59 -24.55
CA ASP A 799 -33.98 2.40 -25.39
C ASP A 799 -34.24 1.08 -24.66
N GLU A 800 -34.62 1.11 -23.37
CA GLU A 800 -34.79 -0.09 -22.56
C GLU A 800 -36.25 -0.39 -22.23
N SER A 801 -36.61 -1.68 -22.15
CA SER A 801 -37.98 -2.11 -21.84
C SER A 801 -38.27 -2.00 -20.33
N LEU A 802 -39.21 -1.16 -19.98
CA LEU A 802 -39.63 -0.88 -18.62
C LEU A 802 -40.94 -1.59 -18.31
N GLN A 803 -40.95 -2.35 -17.21
CA GLN A 803 -42.13 -3.10 -16.80
C GLN A 803 -42.44 -2.90 -15.32
N ALA A 804 -43.70 -3.10 -14.96
CA ALA A 804 -44.20 -3.19 -13.61
C ALA A 804 -44.50 -4.65 -13.24
N PHE A 805 -44.26 -4.98 -11.96
CA PHE A 805 -44.58 -6.26 -11.35
C PHE A 805 -45.38 -6.01 -10.06
N SER A 806 -46.57 -6.61 -9.93
CA SER A 806 -47.41 -6.42 -8.76
C SER A 806 -46.98 -7.32 -7.59
N LEU A 807 -47.11 -6.81 -6.42
CA LEU A 807 -46.85 -7.51 -5.14
C LEU A 807 -48.17 -7.86 -4.42
N GLY A 808 -48.09 -8.54 -3.29
CA GLY A 808 -49.21 -8.80 -2.40
C GLY A 808 -50.29 -9.75 -2.98
N THR A 809 -51.51 -9.31 -3.05
CA THR A 809 -52.68 -10.13 -3.43
C THR A 809 -52.74 -10.45 -4.90
N GLU A 810 -52.27 -9.55 -5.76
CA GLU A 810 -52.15 -9.70 -7.22
C GLU A 810 -50.69 -10.01 -7.67
N ALA A 811 -49.89 -10.57 -6.80
CA ALA A 811 -48.48 -10.85 -7.07
C ALA A 811 -48.28 -11.66 -8.35
N GLY A 812 -47.33 -11.19 -9.17
CA GLY A 812 -46.97 -11.82 -10.43
C GLY A 812 -47.68 -11.22 -11.68
N ARG A 813 -48.56 -10.23 -11.53
CA ARG A 813 -49.07 -9.47 -12.66
C ARG A 813 -47.99 -8.58 -13.24
N ILE A 814 -47.84 -8.58 -14.56
CA ILE A 814 -46.82 -7.82 -15.27
C ILE A 814 -47.50 -6.87 -16.25
N GLY A 815 -47.00 -5.66 -16.36
CA GLY A 815 -47.48 -4.66 -17.33
C GLY A 815 -46.34 -3.84 -17.91
N ASP A 816 -46.46 -3.52 -19.20
CA ASP A 816 -45.53 -2.60 -19.86
C ASP A 816 -45.85 -1.17 -19.45
N ILE A 817 -44.85 -0.38 -19.14
CA ILE A 817 -44.99 1.01 -18.70
C ILE A 817 -44.74 1.94 -19.87
N THR A 818 -45.65 2.87 -20.07
CA THR A 818 -45.46 4.02 -20.98
C THR A 818 -45.08 5.22 -20.09
N VAL A 819 -44.01 5.93 -20.45
CA VAL A 819 -43.51 7.05 -19.67
C VAL A 819 -43.63 8.37 -20.41
N ASP A 820 -44.21 9.37 -19.74
CA ASP A 820 -44.24 10.77 -20.20
C ASP A 820 -43.62 11.67 -19.10
N GLY A 821 -42.37 12.15 -19.36
CA GLY A 821 -41.60 12.89 -18.37
C GLY A 821 -41.29 12.06 -17.11
N THR A 822 -41.87 12.42 -15.99
CA THR A 822 -41.75 11.71 -14.73
C THR A 822 -42.94 10.82 -14.38
N THR A 823 -43.94 10.73 -15.27
CA THR A 823 -45.16 9.98 -15.02
C THR A 823 -45.12 8.64 -15.79
N GLY A 824 -45.26 7.56 -15.04
CA GLY A 824 -45.48 6.22 -15.60
C GLY A 824 -46.96 5.93 -15.73
N THR A 825 -47.35 5.23 -16.82
CA THR A 825 -48.71 4.83 -17.11
C THR A 825 -48.78 3.34 -17.44
N LEU A 826 -49.71 2.64 -16.75
CA LEU A 826 -49.99 1.23 -16.90
C LEU A 826 -51.43 1.06 -17.41
N VAL A 827 -51.68 0.11 -18.29
CA VAL A 827 -53.02 -0.20 -18.75
C VAL A 827 -53.75 -1.05 -17.70
N GLY A 828 -54.97 -0.64 -17.35
CA GLY A 828 -55.83 -1.30 -16.37
C GLY A 828 -55.68 -0.73 -14.94
N ASP A 829 -56.44 -1.30 -14.03
CA ASP A 829 -56.41 -0.94 -12.62
C ASP A 829 -55.32 -1.70 -11.88
N TRP A 830 -54.38 -0.98 -11.21
CA TRP A 830 -53.25 -1.53 -10.47
C TRP A 830 -53.26 -1.07 -9.00
N THR A 831 -54.32 -0.45 -8.54
CA THR A 831 -54.39 0.17 -7.22
C THR A 831 -54.59 -0.80 -6.06
N ASP A 832 -54.74 -2.11 -6.32
CA ASP A 832 -55.00 -3.12 -5.29
C ASP A 832 -53.74 -3.63 -4.54
N SER A 833 -52.55 -3.28 -5.06
CA SER A 833 -51.28 -3.78 -4.51
C SER A 833 -50.13 -2.85 -4.86
N ASP A 834 -49.10 -2.84 -4.01
CA ASP A 834 -47.83 -2.22 -4.33
C ASP A 834 -47.26 -2.81 -5.62
N ILE A 835 -46.55 -1.99 -6.38
CA ILE A 835 -45.87 -2.41 -7.61
C ILE A 835 -44.36 -2.16 -7.51
N VAL A 836 -43.60 -3.00 -8.18
CA VAL A 836 -42.19 -2.80 -8.44
C VAL A 836 -41.99 -2.50 -9.91
N VAL A 837 -41.27 -1.42 -10.18
CA VAL A 837 -40.99 -0.93 -11.52
C VAL A 837 -39.51 -1.11 -11.82
N GLY A 838 -39.17 -1.62 -12.99
CA GLY A 838 -37.76 -1.83 -13.34
C GLY A 838 -37.54 -2.22 -14.78
N TYR A 839 -36.23 -2.43 -15.09
CA TYR A 839 -35.80 -2.82 -16.45
C TYR A 839 -35.53 -4.32 -16.52
N ASN A 840 -35.95 -4.94 -17.58
CA ASN A 840 -35.67 -6.35 -17.86
C ASN A 840 -34.18 -6.53 -18.22
N PHE A 841 -33.59 -7.61 -17.76
CA PHE A 841 -32.28 -8.07 -18.22
C PHE A 841 -32.33 -9.53 -18.63
N ASN A 842 -31.50 -9.90 -19.59
CA ASN A 842 -31.48 -11.24 -20.13
C ASN A 842 -30.50 -12.16 -19.39
N MET A 843 -31.02 -13.24 -18.79
CA MET A 843 -30.24 -14.41 -18.43
C MET A 843 -29.96 -15.22 -19.71
N ARG A 844 -28.72 -15.63 -19.96
CA ARG A 844 -28.33 -16.40 -21.12
C ARG A 844 -27.34 -17.49 -20.76
N VAL A 845 -27.65 -18.73 -21.19
CA VAL A 845 -26.77 -19.90 -21.01
C VAL A 845 -26.63 -20.62 -22.34
N GLU A 846 -25.43 -20.65 -22.93
CA GLU A 846 -25.13 -21.41 -24.14
C GLU A 846 -24.47 -22.74 -23.76
N PHE A 847 -25.12 -23.83 -24.13
CA PHE A 847 -24.62 -25.17 -23.79
C PHE A 847 -23.56 -25.65 -24.79
N PRO A 848 -22.59 -26.48 -24.36
CA PRO A 848 -21.63 -27.13 -25.24
C PRO A 848 -22.34 -28.19 -26.11
N LYS A 849 -21.70 -28.56 -27.21
CA LYS A 849 -22.13 -29.72 -27.98
C LYS A 849 -22.07 -30.99 -27.10
N ILE A 850 -23.08 -31.84 -27.29
CA ILE A 850 -23.25 -33.04 -26.49
C ILE A 850 -22.42 -34.20 -27.06
N TYR A 851 -21.58 -34.81 -26.22
CA TYR A 851 -20.83 -36.00 -26.54
C TYR A 851 -21.17 -37.10 -25.53
N PRO A 852 -21.27 -38.39 -25.96
CA PRO A 852 -21.37 -39.49 -25.02
C PRO A 852 -20.14 -39.53 -24.10
N VAL A 853 -20.36 -39.66 -22.82
CA VAL A 853 -19.29 -39.65 -21.82
C VAL A 853 -19.05 -41.11 -21.37
N ALA A 854 -17.81 -41.57 -21.50
CA ALA A 854 -17.39 -42.90 -21.04
C ALA A 854 -16.30 -42.78 -19.97
N LYS A 855 -16.35 -43.64 -18.96
CA LYS A 855 -15.24 -43.78 -17.99
C LYS A 855 -14.11 -44.58 -18.64
N SER A 856 -12.91 -44.06 -18.69
CA SER A 856 -11.73 -44.82 -19.12
C SER A 856 -11.42 -45.93 -18.11
N GLY A 857 -11.32 -47.16 -18.56
CA GLY A 857 -11.28 -48.35 -17.72
C GLY A 857 -10.08 -48.50 -16.78
N LEU A 858 -8.98 -47.78 -16.97
CA LEU A 858 -7.78 -47.86 -16.13
C LEU A 858 -7.59 -46.63 -15.23
N SER A 859 -8.04 -45.44 -15.62
CA SER A 859 -7.80 -44.19 -14.88
C SER A 859 -9.03 -43.64 -14.18
N GLY A 860 -10.24 -44.17 -14.47
CA GLY A 860 -11.49 -43.60 -13.97
C GLY A 860 -11.82 -42.22 -14.54
N THR A 861 -10.97 -41.71 -15.45
CA THR A 861 -11.12 -40.37 -16.04
C THR A 861 -12.32 -40.34 -16.95
N ILE A 862 -13.13 -39.32 -16.84
CA ILE A 862 -14.30 -39.08 -17.70
C ILE A 862 -13.78 -38.53 -19.02
N GLN A 863 -14.07 -39.21 -20.13
CA GLN A 863 -13.70 -38.76 -21.48
C GLN A 863 -14.91 -38.76 -22.41
N SER A 864 -14.98 -37.74 -23.27
CA SER A 864 -15.98 -37.68 -24.35
C SER A 864 -15.63 -38.65 -25.48
N ASP A 865 -16.59 -39.42 -25.94
CA ASP A 865 -16.39 -40.30 -27.10
C ASP A 865 -16.71 -39.57 -28.39
N THR A 866 -15.65 -39.21 -29.13
CA THR A 866 -15.74 -38.50 -30.42
C THR A 866 -15.70 -39.41 -31.63
N ARG A 867 -15.49 -40.74 -31.42
CA ARG A 867 -15.28 -41.73 -32.47
C ARG A 867 -16.56 -42.18 -33.13
N GLY A 868 -17.72 -41.99 -32.47
CA GLY A 868 -19.02 -42.42 -33.00
C GLY A 868 -19.83 -41.24 -33.61
N SER A 869 -20.98 -41.57 -34.14
CA SER A 869 -21.99 -40.61 -34.60
C SER A 869 -23.15 -40.64 -33.60
N LEU A 870 -23.42 -39.50 -32.98
CA LEU A 870 -24.58 -39.32 -32.08
C LEU A 870 -25.64 -38.50 -32.79
N VAL A 871 -26.86 -38.98 -32.85
CA VAL A 871 -28.05 -38.22 -33.19
C VAL A 871 -28.86 -38.08 -31.91
N VAL A 872 -28.98 -36.84 -31.45
CA VAL A 872 -29.75 -36.49 -30.26
C VAL A 872 -31.21 -36.39 -30.65
N SER A 873 -32.07 -37.16 -29.94
CA SER A 873 -33.49 -37.15 -30.20
C SER A 873 -34.20 -36.06 -29.44
N ARG A 874 -33.90 -35.91 -28.18
CA ARG A 874 -34.46 -34.88 -27.30
C ARG A 874 -33.52 -34.56 -26.14
N ILE A 875 -33.76 -33.39 -25.57
CA ILE A 875 -33.13 -32.93 -24.35
C ILE A 875 -34.20 -32.62 -23.32
N ASN A 876 -34.12 -33.19 -22.14
CA ASN A 876 -34.98 -32.90 -20.99
C ASN A 876 -34.26 -31.98 -20.06
N VAL A 877 -34.76 -30.80 -19.84
CA VAL A 877 -34.22 -29.80 -18.92
C VAL A 877 -35.03 -29.84 -17.65
N THR A 878 -34.36 -30.04 -16.50
CA THR A 878 -34.99 -29.97 -15.17
C THR A 878 -34.74 -28.59 -14.63
N LEU A 879 -35.78 -27.87 -14.34
CA LEU A 879 -35.78 -26.49 -13.83
C LEU A 879 -36.30 -26.51 -12.40
N GLY A 880 -35.75 -25.63 -11.57
CA GLY A 880 -36.29 -25.30 -10.26
C GLY A 880 -37.30 -24.15 -10.35
N ASP A 881 -37.31 -23.29 -9.32
CA ASP A 881 -38.18 -22.11 -9.28
C ASP A 881 -38.08 -21.31 -10.58
N SER A 882 -39.07 -21.42 -11.43
CA SER A 882 -39.03 -20.83 -12.78
C SER A 882 -40.43 -20.38 -13.23
N GLY A 883 -40.47 -19.16 -13.76
CA GLY A 883 -41.67 -18.62 -14.41
C GLY A 883 -41.59 -18.77 -15.90
N TYR A 884 -40.86 -17.87 -16.57
CA TYR A 884 -40.75 -17.79 -18.03
C TYR A 884 -39.34 -18.01 -18.49
N TYR A 885 -39.15 -18.78 -19.58
CA TYR A 885 -37.85 -18.93 -20.24
C TYR A 885 -38.01 -19.43 -21.66
N GLU A 886 -36.97 -19.23 -22.44
CA GLU A 886 -36.91 -19.64 -23.84
C GLU A 886 -35.73 -20.60 -24.06
N ALA A 887 -35.95 -21.59 -24.92
CA ALA A 887 -34.92 -22.44 -25.42
C ALA A 887 -34.76 -22.19 -26.93
N LYS A 888 -33.61 -21.62 -27.34
CA LYS A 888 -33.25 -21.39 -28.72
C LYS A 888 -32.38 -22.52 -29.24
N LEU A 889 -32.84 -23.17 -30.28
CA LEU A 889 -32.13 -24.20 -31.00
C LEU A 889 -31.66 -23.66 -32.36
N THR A 890 -30.34 -23.52 -32.50
CA THR A 890 -29.71 -23.14 -33.76
C THR A 890 -29.16 -24.38 -34.44
N SER A 891 -29.64 -24.74 -35.63
CA SER A 891 -29.23 -25.94 -36.36
C SER A 891 -28.57 -25.58 -37.70
N LEU A 892 -27.48 -26.25 -38.05
CA LEU A 892 -26.74 -26.00 -39.28
C LEU A 892 -27.63 -26.30 -40.51
N GLY A 893 -27.89 -25.27 -41.35
CA GLY A 893 -28.69 -25.41 -42.57
C GLY A 893 -30.21 -25.46 -42.37
N ARG A 894 -30.68 -25.09 -41.18
CA ARG A 894 -32.10 -24.90 -40.86
C ARG A 894 -32.32 -23.55 -40.20
N ASP A 895 -33.54 -23.07 -40.20
CA ASP A 895 -33.92 -21.85 -39.47
C ASP A 895 -33.82 -22.11 -37.95
N ASP A 896 -33.45 -21.09 -37.22
CA ASP A 896 -33.43 -21.10 -35.74
C ASP A 896 -34.84 -21.36 -35.22
N ARG A 897 -34.93 -22.17 -34.18
CA ARG A 897 -36.20 -22.49 -33.53
C ARG A 897 -36.14 -22.07 -32.06
N THR A 898 -37.01 -21.17 -31.68
CA THR A 898 -37.25 -20.80 -30.31
C THR A 898 -38.46 -21.52 -29.76
N ILE A 899 -38.32 -22.10 -28.59
CA ILE A 899 -39.41 -22.78 -27.87
C ILE A 899 -39.57 -21.99 -26.56
N THR A 900 -40.73 -21.38 -26.42
CA THR A 900 -41.11 -20.62 -25.23
C THR A 900 -41.78 -21.54 -24.22
N PHE A 901 -41.36 -21.44 -22.98
CA PHE A 901 -41.94 -22.14 -21.84
C PHE A 901 -42.49 -21.15 -20.83
N GLU A 902 -43.79 -21.20 -20.68
CA GLU A 902 -44.52 -20.45 -19.66
C GLU A 902 -45.02 -21.43 -18.63
N SER A 903 -44.99 -21.03 -17.36
CA SER A 903 -45.44 -21.90 -16.25
C SER A 903 -46.98 -21.94 -16.11
N ILE A 904 -47.74 -21.42 -17.05
CA ILE A 904 -49.20 -21.33 -17.00
C ILE A 904 -49.81 -22.70 -17.11
N THR A 905 -50.65 -23.09 -16.15
CA THR A 905 -51.54 -24.24 -16.27
C THR A 905 -52.94 -23.77 -16.64
N ALA A 906 -53.68 -24.63 -17.35
CA ALA A 906 -55.01 -24.28 -17.83
C ALA A 906 -56.05 -23.89 -16.75
N GLY A 907 -55.80 -24.15 -15.50
CA GLY A 907 -56.61 -23.77 -14.35
C GLY A 907 -56.20 -22.49 -13.61
N GLN A 908 -55.08 -21.90 -14.01
CA GLN A 908 -54.49 -20.71 -13.37
C GLN A 908 -54.31 -19.57 -14.37
N TYR A 909 -55.06 -19.57 -15.45
CA TYR A 909 -55.00 -18.55 -16.48
C TYR A 909 -55.63 -17.26 -15.98
N GLU A 910 -54.77 -16.37 -15.45
CA GLU A 910 -55.07 -14.96 -15.28
C GLU A 910 -54.26 -14.17 -16.31
N ALA A 911 -54.88 -13.18 -16.94
CA ALA A 911 -54.21 -12.39 -17.95
C ALA A 911 -53.01 -11.67 -17.31
N ASN A 912 -51.82 -11.81 -17.93
CA ASN A 912 -50.58 -11.17 -17.56
C ASN A 912 -49.93 -11.64 -16.23
N SER A 913 -50.42 -12.72 -15.62
CA SER A 913 -49.83 -13.32 -14.44
C SER A 913 -48.97 -14.53 -14.80
N VAL A 914 -47.75 -14.67 -14.29
CA VAL A 914 -46.87 -15.82 -14.52
C VAL A 914 -46.67 -16.58 -13.24
N PRO A 915 -47.28 -17.75 -13.05
CA PRO A 915 -47.06 -18.57 -11.87
C PRO A 915 -45.65 -19.16 -11.90
N ILE A 916 -45.04 -19.29 -10.71
CA ILE A 916 -43.72 -19.89 -10.54
C ILE A 916 -43.91 -21.36 -10.19
N LEU A 917 -43.23 -22.23 -10.94
CA LEU A 917 -43.19 -23.67 -10.67
C LEU A 917 -41.89 -24.01 -9.91
N ASN A 918 -42.04 -24.70 -8.78
CA ASN A 918 -40.88 -25.10 -7.94
C ASN A 918 -40.04 -26.19 -8.58
N GLU A 919 -40.61 -27.04 -9.44
CA GLU A 919 -39.90 -28.05 -10.21
C GLU A 919 -40.62 -28.31 -11.51
N ALA A 920 -39.93 -28.30 -12.62
CA ALA A 920 -40.51 -28.64 -13.94
C ALA A 920 -39.48 -29.39 -14.79
N ILE A 921 -39.95 -30.43 -15.48
CA ILE A 921 -39.17 -31.11 -16.52
C ILE A 921 -39.74 -30.73 -17.87
N ARG A 922 -38.92 -30.16 -18.74
CA ARG A 922 -39.34 -29.75 -20.09
C ARG A 922 -38.51 -30.44 -21.14
N SER A 923 -39.21 -31.04 -22.13
CA SER A 923 -38.57 -31.80 -23.20
C SER A 923 -38.43 -30.92 -24.44
N ILE A 924 -37.23 -30.79 -24.95
CA ILE A 924 -36.86 -30.06 -26.15
C ILE A 924 -36.54 -31.07 -27.25
N PRO A 925 -37.39 -31.22 -28.29
CA PRO A 925 -37.13 -32.12 -29.38
C PRO A 925 -36.04 -31.58 -30.31
N ILE A 926 -34.99 -32.36 -30.56
CA ILE A 926 -33.79 -31.96 -31.31
C ILE A 926 -33.80 -32.64 -32.69
N TYR A 927 -33.72 -33.96 -32.73
CA TYR A 927 -33.64 -34.78 -33.94
C TYR A 927 -32.55 -34.38 -34.93
N ASP A 928 -31.34 -34.08 -34.41
CA ASP A 928 -30.18 -33.69 -35.20
C ASP A 928 -28.88 -34.31 -34.64
N LYS A 929 -27.85 -34.24 -35.49
CA LYS A 929 -26.51 -34.72 -35.07
C LYS A 929 -25.93 -33.77 -34.06
N ASN A 930 -25.28 -34.32 -33.05
CA ASN A 930 -24.68 -33.55 -31.92
C ASN A 930 -23.73 -32.42 -32.37
N THR A 931 -23.13 -32.51 -33.55
CA THR A 931 -22.21 -31.49 -34.10
C THR A 931 -22.91 -30.39 -34.82
N ASN A 932 -24.18 -30.53 -35.16
CA ASN A 932 -24.92 -29.66 -36.08
C ASN A 932 -25.79 -28.63 -35.35
N PHE A 933 -25.99 -28.77 -34.06
CA PHE A 933 -26.86 -27.84 -33.34
C PHE A 933 -26.13 -27.25 -32.11
N THR A 934 -26.64 -26.11 -31.69
CA THR A 934 -26.36 -25.49 -30.40
C THR A 934 -27.67 -25.17 -29.71
N LEU A 935 -27.67 -25.33 -28.38
CA LEU A 935 -28.83 -25.03 -27.55
C LEU A 935 -28.46 -23.87 -26.63
N GLU A 936 -29.35 -22.90 -26.58
CA GLU A 936 -29.27 -21.73 -25.67
C GLU A 936 -30.52 -21.69 -24.80
N LEU A 937 -30.38 -21.45 -23.52
CA LEU A 937 -31.46 -21.13 -22.60
C LEU A 937 -31.39 -19.67 -22.25
N SER A 938 -32.49 -18.95 -22.35
CA SER A 938 -32.56 -17.51 -22.04
C SER A 938 -33.83 -17.14 -21.30
N SER A 939 -33.76 -16.06 -20.50
CA SER A 939 -34.93 -15.47 -19.83
C SER A 939 -34.71 -13.99 -19.63
N ASN A 940 -35.51 -13.17 -20.28
CA ASN A 940 -35.57 -11.72 -20.09
C ASN A 940 -36.72 -11.26 -19.17
N HIS A 941 -37.48 -12.21 -18.63
CA HIS A 941 -38.65 -11.96 -17.80
C HIS A 941 -38.25 -11.70 -16.33
N PRO A 942 -38.98 -10.86 -15.57
CA PRO A 942 -38.67 -10.54 -14.18
C PRO A 942 -38.82 -11.73 -13.19
N SER A 943 -39.48 -12.82 -13.63
CA SER A 943 -39.58 -14.03 -12.80
C SER A 943 -38.23 -14.76 -12.64
N PRO A 944 -38.07 -15.56 -11.58
CA PRO A 944 -36.88 -16.37 -11.39
C PRO A 944 -36.78 -17.45 -12.50
N THR A 945 -35.55 -17.88 -12.76
CA THR A 945 -35.24 -19.03 -13.64
C THR A 945 -34.08 -19.78 -13.05
N THR A 946 -34.30 -21.06 -12.77
CA THR A 946 -33.30 -21.93 -12.12
C THR A 946 -33.11 -23.21 -12.92
N LEU A 947 -31.87 -23.47 -13.34
CA LEU A 947 -31.49 -24.68 -14.04
C LEU A 947 -30.85 -25.67 -13.06
N TYR A 948 -31.49 -26.83 -12.84
CA TYR A 948 -30.94 -27.90 -12.00
C TYR A 948 -30.07 -28.87 -12.78
N SER A 949 -30.65 -29.51 -13.81
CA SER A 949 -29.96 -30.55 -14.56
C SER A 949 -30.49 -30.66 -16.00
N MET A 950 -29.73 -31.36 -16.82
CA MET A 950 -30.12 -31.71 -18.17
C MET A 950 -29.90 -33.19 -18.39
N GLU A 951 -30.84 -33.84 -19.06
CA GLU A 951 -30.74 -35.21 -19.55
C GLU A 951 -30.96 -35.24 -21.06
N TRP A 952 -30.13 -35.89 -21.79
CA TRP A 952 -30.31 -36.07 -23.21
C TRP A 952 -30.43 -37.51 -23.60
N GLU A 953 -31.24 -37.77 -24.63
CA GLU A 953 -31.48 -39.07 -25.21
C GLU A 953 -31.15 -39.06 -26.71
N GLY A 954 -30.56 -40.12 -27.20
CA GLY A 954 -30.19 -40.20 -28.60
C GLY A 954 -29.80 -41.56 -29.08
N ASN A 955 -29.47 -41.64 -30.33
CA ASN A 955 -29.00 -42.83 -30.99
C ASN A 955 -27.48 -42.70 -31.28
N TYR A 956 -26.72 -43.60 -30.72
CA TYR A 956 -25.27 -43.65 -30.90
C TYR A 956 -24.89 -44.79 -31.85
N THR A 957 -23.99 -44.47 -32.81
CA THR A 957 -23.43 -45.47 -33.74
C THR A 957 -21.93 -45.37 -33.69
N ASN A 958 -21.29 -46.41 -33.19
CA ASN A 958 -19.83 -46.47 -33.16
C ASN A 958 -19.30 -46.72 -34.60
N LYS A 959 -18.38 -45.89 -35.05
CA LYS A 959 -17.71 -46.07 -36.34
C LYS A 959 -16.49 -46.92 -36.12
N TYR A 960 -16.61 -48.21 -36.38
CA TYR A 960 -15.45 -49.08 -36.50
C TYR A 960 -14.69 -48.74 -37.79
N TYR A 961 -13.56 -48.10 -37.68
CA TYR A 961 -12.59 -48.11 -38.78
C TYR A 961 -11.98 -49.50 -38.81
N ARG A 962 -12.36 -50.30 -39.83
CA ARG A 962 -11.56 -51.44 -40.23
C ARG A 962 -10.23 -50.82 -40.70
N SER A 963 -9.14 -51.03 -39.95
CA SER A 963 -7.79 -50.89 -40.50
C SER A 963 -7.66 -51.97 -41.61
N VAL A 964 -7.56 -51.50 -42.84
CA VAL A 964 -7.16 -52.35 -43.97
C VAL A 964 -5.63 -52.43 -43.94
#